data_c79cb415921dd4e0ebb8ab41147b0774
#
_entry.id   c79cb415921dd4e0ebb8ab41147b0774
#
_cell.length_a   1.000
_cell.length_b   1.000
_cell.length_c   1.000
_cell.angle_alpha   90.00
_cell.angle_beta   90.00
_cell.angle_gamma   90.00
#
_symmetry.space_group_name_H-M   'P 1'
#
loop_
_entity.id
_entity.type
_entity.pdbx_description
1 polymer ?
#
loop_
_entity_poly.entity_id
_entity_poly.type
_entity_poly.pdbx_seq_one_letter_code
_entity_poly.pdbx_strand_id
1 'polypeptide(L)'
;MVLQKYVNLRHLNTKQSNINDKLLLMNIIVRRTLLSASILSLMPIMANAQTDKDSVNYDLKLDTVHVTARRPIIKTEGSKDIVHVKGSYLGKLGNLGNMLVATPGISTVGPNMYEVVGKGAPKYYVDGREVTSQDIFKTIKSSNIDRIEIEREPGGKYPAGTNAVINIITIRPLTDRISLDLYNTATFKRKVSENPSFEFKANKGVWTSSLTYDYATFGNLNKETYFTEIAHPDYTFRSDESNNNYMRSFSHTVTFANDINFSPNHRLSLVYNYAHEKEHTNDTETLTYKDRTKTTLMDVIKKEDNLSNQNTFSMSYTGKTGKNSYLFLSADYSIIDNDTKYTSDETNRQTLYNNYSLTNNDGKYNLATVNLAYNFALPYKIGAETGGRYYNTHHSLHYATSYKMATNDQQSNHQVLDDNVSAAYLTLQRSWKNVWASIGGRYEYSDTKINIDTKSNSYKAARHTSDFLPSASVIWTPKQGLRFQAHYNRSIQRQGYMGLVPFSVYKDSLSYTSGNTQLLPGYTDTYSFYTTWKSLTLGFIYSHTTNEISNVTYNPDQNTDIVCEMPLNMNNSDSYQIFASYRKSFGKLFFSGTASMQIPRFSYEYLGKKCKASKVSCSGNANLSYFISSHFTAFTNFSFQSYNERLNRIQKAANNWMAGLQANLLDDCLSISLTFTDILHKANYNNLDYRYMNTREGTYGSNDMRGISLSLSYSLFNQNLKVKGSRNDQEVINRTM
;
A
#
# COMPACT_ATOMS: atom_id res chain seq x y z
N MET A 1 30.30 -2.79 -51.36
CA MET A 1 31.23 -3.53 -50.48
C MET A 1 31.77 -2.70 -49.31
N VAL A 2 31.89 -1.37 -49.44
CA VAL A 2 32.38 -0.48 -48.38
C VAL A 2 31.26 -0.14 -47.34
N LEU A 3 30.00 -0.01 -47.76
CA LEU A 3 28.87 0.28 -46.87
C LEU A 3 28.50 -0.90 -45.94
N GLN A 4 28.74 -2.13 -46.36
CA GLN A 4 28.46 -3.32 -45.55
C GLN A 4 29.50 -3.55 -44.43
N LYS A 5 30.73 -3.02 -44.61
CA LYS A 5 31.76 -2.99 -43.56
C LYS A 5 31.46 -1.95 -42.47
N TYR A 6 30.83 -0.82 -42.82
CA TYR A 6 30.49 0.24 -41.86
C TYR A 6 29.31 -0.13 -40.95
N VAL A 7 28.33 -0.87 -41.49
CA VAL A 7 27.18 -1.35 -40.70
C VAL A 7 27.62 -2.43 -39.68
N ASN A 8 28.52 -3.32 -40.07
CA ASN A 8 29.04 -4.35 -39.17
C ASN A 8 29.97 -3.78 -38.08
N LEU A 9 30.69 -2.68 -38.35
CA LEU A 9 31.50 -1.99 -37.33
C LEU A 9 30.66 -1.19 -36.33
N ARG A 10 29.51 -0.64 -36.75
CA ARG A 10 28.57 0.00 -35.82
C ARG A 10 27.88 -1.04 -34.89
N HIS A 11 27.53 -2.21 -35.41
CA HIS A 11 26.97 -3.29 -34.60
C HIS A 11 27.98 -3.94 -33.62
N LEU A 12 29.25 -3.97 -33.96
CA LEU A 12 30.31 -4.45 -33.05
C LEU A 12 30.64 -3.42 -31.97
N ASN A 13 30.69 -2.13 -32.30
CA ASN A 13 30.92 -1.08 -31.30
C ASN A 13 29.76 -0.91 -30.33
N THR A 14 28.48 -1.08 -30.75
CA THR A 14 27.33 -1.04 -29.86
C THR A 14 27.24 -2.27 -28.96
N LYS A 15 27.69 -3.46 -29.39
CA LYS A 15 27.82 -4.64 -28.54
C LYS A 15 28.97 -4.51 -27.52
N GLN A 16 30.08 -3.90 -27.92
CA GLN A 16 31.27 -3.74 -27.06
C GLN A 16 31.06 -2.64 -26.00
N SER A 17 30.34 -1.53 -26.34
CA SER A 17 29.93 -0.51 -25.37
C SER A 17 28.94 -1.10 -24.35
N ASN A 18 27.98 -1.91 -24.80
CA ASN A 18 27.01 -2.57 -23.90
C ASN A 18 27.65 -3.60 -22.95
N ILE A 19 28.76 -4.23 -23.34
CA ILE A 19 29.50 -5.17 -22.48
C ILE A 19 30.37 -4.38 -21.50
N ASN A 20 31.01 -3.32 -21.92
CA ASN A 20 31.83 -2.47 -21.06
C ASN A 20 30.98 -1.70 -20.04
N ASP A 21 29.81 -1.22 -20.42
CA ASP A 21 28.85 -0.59 -19.50
C ASP A 21 28.30 -1.59 -18.47
N LYS A 22 28.03 -2.83 -18.90
CA LYS A 22 27.64 -3.91 -17.97
C LYS A 22 28.76 -4.32 -17.03
N LEU A 23 29.98 -4.38 -17.50
CA LEU A 23 31.18 -4.66 -16.69
C LEU A 23 31.50 -3.49 -15.75
N LEU A 24 31.34 -2.25 -16.19
CA LEU A 24 31.48 -1.06 -15.35
C LEU A 24 30.39 -1.01 -14.25
N LEU A 25 29.14 -1.30 -14.61
CA LEU A 25 28.03 -1.44 -13.65
C LEU A 25 28.27 -2.56 -12.64
N MET A 26 28.73 -3.71 -13.12
CA MET A 26 29.05 -4.86 -12.25
C MET A 26 30.22 -4.54 -11.30
N ASN A 27 31.25 -3.81 -11.76
CA ASN A 27 32.34 -3.33 -10.92
C ASN A 27 31.89 -2.26 -9.90
N ILE A 28 30.98 -1.37 -10.26
CA ILE A 28 30.39 -0.39 -9.34
C ILE A 28 29.52 -1.09 -8.30
N ILE A 29 28.72 -2.07 -8.71
CA ILE A 29 27.88 -2.88 -7.83
C ILE A 29 28.74 -3.71 -6.87
N VAL A 30 29.75 -4.38 -7.38
CA VAL A 30 30.71 -5.17 -6.56
C VAL A 30 31.48 -4.26 -5.59
N ARG A 31 31.90 -3.05 -6.01
CA ARG A 31 32.55 -2.08 -5.11
C ARG A 31 31.60 -1.52 -4.04
N ARG A 32 30.32 -1.25 -4.36
CA ARG A 32 29.34 -0.75 -3.40
C ARG A 32 28.88 -1.85 -2.43
N THR A 33 28.67 -3.08 -2.91
CA THR A 33 28.41 -4.24 -2.04
C THR A 33 29.64 -4.63 -1.21
N LEU A 34 30.86 -4.46 -1.71
CA LEU A 34 32.09 -4.62 -0.94
C LEU A 34 32.29 -3.47 0.06
N LEU A 35 31.85 -2.23 -0.22
CA LEU A 35 31.87 -1.14 0.77
C LEU A 35 30.85 -1.39 1.91
N SER A 36 29.66 -1.88 1.60
CA SER A 36 28.70 -2.29 2.64
C SER A 36 29.18 -3.56 3.39
N ALA A 37 29.84 -4.48 2.72
CA ALA A 37 30.51 -5.63 3.35
C ALA A 37 31.77 -5.23 4.16
N SER A 38 32.51 -4.21 3.75
CA SER A 38 33.67 -3.70 4.50
C SER A 38 33.27 -2.90 5.73
N ILE A 39 32.11 -2.25 5.75
CA ILE A 39 31.52 -1.68 6.98
C ILE A 39 31.13 -2.82 7.94
N LEU A 40 30.64 -3.95 7.43
CA LEU A 40 30.39 -5.16 8.22
C LEU A 40 31.69 -5.84 8.69
N SER A 41 32.79 -5.77 7.93
CA SER A 41 34.07 -6.39 8.28
C SER A 41 34.91 -5.59 9.27
N LEU A 42 34.63 -4.31 9.47
CA LEU A 42 35.27 -3.48 10.51
C LEU A 42 34.63 -3.66 11.91
N MET A 43 33.48 -4.35 12.00
CA MET A 43 32.79 -4.58 13.27
C MET A 43 33.35 -5.74 14.14
N PRO A 44 34.03 -6.79 13.65
CA PRO A 44 34.62 -7.79 14.55
C PRO A 44 35.76 -7.26 15.45
N ILE A 45 36.34 -6.09 15.14
CA ILE A 45 37.42 -5.52 15.93
C ILE A 45 36.93 -4.90 17.25
N MET A 46 35.63 -4.54 17.34
CA MET A 46 35.06 -4.02 18.59
C MET A 46 34.37 -5.10 19.46
N ALA A 47 34.21 -6.32 18.96
CA ALA A 47 33.53 -7.41 19.68
C ALA A 47 34.46 -8.24 20.59
N ASN A 48 35.78 -8.01 20.58
CA ASN A 48 36.75 -8.75 21.37
C ASN A 48 37.08 -8.12 22.74
N ALA A 49 36.28 -7.19 23.22
CA ALA A 49 36.44 -6.67 24.58
C ALA A 49 35.43 -7.37 25.53
N GLN A 50 35.97 -8.31 26.31
CA GLN A 50 35.39 -9.07 27.43
C GLN A 50 34.82 -10.46 27.13
N THR A 51 35.70 -11.42 27.06
CA THR A 51 35.39 -12.79 27.50
C THR A 51 36.08 -13.02 28.86
N ASP A 52 35.38 -12.77 29.93
CA ASP A 52 35.73 -13.39 31.22
C ASP A 52 35.01 -14.75 31.30
N LYS A 53 35.84 -15.79 31.23
CA LYS A 53 35.44 -17.17 31.53
C LYS A 53 35.39 -17.34 33.04
N ASP A 54 34.21 -17.47 33.58
CA ASP A 54 33.95 -18.28 34.78
C ASP A 54 32.53 -18.78 34.71
N SER A 55 32.36 -19.92 34.04
CA SER A 55 31.13 -20.70 34.06
C SER A 55 31.27 -21.88 35.00
N VAL A 56 30.72 -21.81 36.17
CA VAL A 56 30.49 -22.99 37.02
C VAL A 56 29.26 -23.71 36.45
N ASN A 57 29.52 -24.87 35.84
CA ASN A 57 28.46 -25.79 35.37
C ASN A 57 27.76 -26.42 36.58
N TYR A 58 26.46 -26.10 36.75
CA TYR A 58 25.54 -26.96 37.50
C TYR A 58 24.62 -27.65 36.48
N ASP A 59 24.92 -28.92 36.17
CA ASP A 59 24.01 -29.83 35.49
C ASP A 59 22.84 -30.21 36.40
N LEU A 60 21.76 -29.45 36.35
CA LEU A 60 20.44 -29.90 36.82
C LEU A 60 19.69 -30.42 35.58
N LYS A 61 19.78 -31.73 35.35
CA LYS A 61 18.85 -32.42 34.44
C LYS A 61 17.46 -32.44 35.07
N LEU A 62 16.66 -31.42 34.74
CA LEU A 62 15.21 -31.48 34.85
C LEU A 62 14.72 -32.09 33.53
N ASP A 63 14.07 -33.23 33.61
CA ASP A 63 13.31 -33.82 32.51
C ASP A 63 12.26 -32.78 32.06
N THR A 64 12.54 -32.15 30.95
CA THR A 64 11.64 -31.13 30.35
C THR A 64 10.48 -31.88 29.74
N VAL A 65 9.35 -31.89 30.44
CA VAL A 65 8.06 -32.24 29.82
C VAL A 65 7.77 -31.18 28.74
N HIS A 66 8.14 -31.50 27.51
CA HIS A 66 7.76 -30.71 26.35
C HIS A 66 6.24 -30.83 26.12
N VAL A 67 5.46 -30.02 26.81
CA VAL A 67 4.06 -29.78 26.43
C VAL A 67 4.08 -28.87 25.22
N THR A 68 4.24 -29.44 24.05
CA THR A 68 4.06 -28.73 22.77
C THR A 68 2.58 -28.59 22.48
N ALA A 69 1.87 -27.77 23.27
CA ALA A 69 0.59 -27.21 22.84
C ALA A 69 0.89 -26.24 21.68
N ARG A 70 0.83 -26.71 20.45
CA ARG A 70 0.91 -25.85 19.26
C ARG A 70 -0.30 -24.92 19.30
N ARG A 71 -0.11 -23.64 19.66
CA ARG A 71 -1.15 -22.62 19.54
C ARG A 71 -1.64 -22.63 18.10
N PRO A 72 -2.94 -22.58 17.84
CA PRO A 72 -3.45 -22.44 16.46
C PRO A 72 -2.89 -21.14 15.89
N ILE A 73 -2.34 -21.19 14.67
CA ILE A 73 -1.74 -20.04 13.99
C ILE A 73 -2.77 -18.91 13.83
N ILE A 74 -4.04 -19.23 13.70
CA ILE A 74 -5.13 -18.26 13.66
C ILE A 74 -6.14 -18.59 14.75
N LYS A 75 -6.44 -17.57 15.53
CA LYS A 75 -7.56 -17.52 16.47
C LYS A 75 -8.46 -16.36 16.05
N THR A 76 -9.75 -16.51 16.14
CA THR A 76 -10.66 -15.39 15.93
C THR A 76 -11.23 -14.94 17.25
N GLU A 77 -11.23 -13.65 17.50
CA GLU A 77 -11.81 -12.99 18.66
C GLU A 77 -12.76 -11.89 18.19
N GLY A 78 -14.06 -12.04 18.43
CA GLY A 78 -15.08 -11.16 17.87
C GLY A 78 -14.99 -11.12 16.34
N SER A 79 -14.92 -9.93 15.75
CA SER A 79 -14.79 -9.70 14.30
C SER A 79 -13.36 -9.83 13.78
N LYS A 80 -12.35 -10.05 14.66
CA LYS A 80 -10.92 -10.06 14.30
C LYS A 80 -10.39 -11.46 14.09
N ASP A 81 -9.67 -11.67 13.02
CA ASP A 81 -8.81 -12.82 12.82
C ASP A 81 -7.41 -12.50 13.35
N ILE A 82 -7.01 -13.19 14.42
CA ILE A 82 -5.68 -13.03 15.04
C ILE A 82 -4.76 -14.08 14.49
N VAL A 83 -3.74 -13.66 13.77
CA VAL A 83 -2.70 -14.52 13.21
C VAL A 83 -1.47 -14.45 14.12
N HIS A 84 -1.20 -15.54 14.87
CA HIS A 84 -0.02 -15.62 15.73
C HIS A 84 1.25 -15.80 14.89
N VAL A 85 2.18 -14.85 15.00
CA VAL A 85 3.45 -14.84 14.28
C VAL A 85 4.57 -15.40 15.13
N LYS A 86 4.68 -14.92 16.38
CA LYS A 86 5.71 -15.39 17.34
C LYS A 86 5.61 -16.91 17.57
N GLY A 87 6.69 -17.60 17.35
CA GLY A 87 6.76 -19.07 17.48
C GLY A 87 6.13 -19.86 16.35
N SER A 88 5.63 -19.18 15.28
CA SER A 88 5.12 -19.81 14.07
C SER A 88 6.14 -19.72 12.91
N TYR A 89 5.86 -20.43 11.82
CA TYR A 89 6.67 -20.31 10.60
C TYR A 89 6.64 -18.90 9.99
N LEU A 90 5.56 -18.13 10.23
CA LEU A 90 5.44 -16.76 9.73
C LEU A 90 6.54 -15.85 10.28
N GLY A 91 6.95 -16.04 11.53
CA GLY A 91 8.06 -15.30 12.13
C GLY A 91 9.43 -15.58 11.50
N LYS A 92 9.53 -16.58 10.63
CA LYS A 92 10.77 -16.97 9.94
C LYS A 92 10.84 -16.45 8.49
N LEU A 93 9.86 -15.69 8.01
CA LEU A 93 9.79 -15.25 6.61
C LEU A 93 10.54 -13.93 6.31
N GLY A 94 11.38 -13.47 7.23
CA GLY A 94 12.29 -12.35 7.07
C GLY A 94 11.64 -11.01 7.35
N ASN A 95 10.73 -10.53 6.50
CA ASN A 95 10.07 -9.24 6.65
C ASN A 95 8.55 -9.35 6.64
N LEU A 96 7.88 -8.25 6.99
CA LEU A 96 6.41 -8.15 7.01
C LEU A 96 5.81 -8.45 5.63
N GLY A 97 6.41 -7.96 4.54
CA GLY A 97 5.89 -8.19 3.19
C GLY A 97 5.82 -9.67 2.84
N ASN A 98 6.91 -10.41 3.00
CA ASN A 98 6.95 -11.86 2.77
C ASN A 98 5.97 -12.61 3.67
N MET A 99 5.82 -12.14 4.91
CA MET A 99 4.90 -12.71 5.87
C MET A 99 3.44 -12.48 5.46
N LEU A 100 3.08 -11.27 5.00
CA LEU A 100 1.73 -10.97 4.52
C LEU A 100 1.35 -11.83 3.31
N VAL A 101 2.28 -12.06 2.37
CA VAL A 101 2.07 -12.99 1.25
C VAL A 101 1.69 -14.40 1.74
N ALA A 102 2.32 -14.87 2.82
CA ALA A 102 2.04 -16.17 3.41
C ALA A 102 0.87 -16.16 4.41
N THR A 103 0.33 -14.98 4.75
CA THR A 103 -0.75 -14.84 5.72
C THR A 103 -2.09 -15.22 5.08
N PRO A 104 -2.83 -16.13 5.66
CA PRO A 104 -4.11 -16.58 5.12
C PRO A 104 -5.15 -15.48 5.07
N GLY A 105 -5.86 -15.38 3.94
CA GLY A 105 -6.87 -14.36 3.70
C GLY A 105 -6.31 -13.02 3.22
N ILE A 106 -5.02 -12.98 2.93
CA ILE A 106 -4.36 -11.88 2.23
C ILE A 106 -3.94 -12.37 0.84
N SER A 107 -4.15 -11.55 -0.19
CA SER A 107 -3.70 -11.76 -1.56
C SER A 107 -2.79 -10.63 -2.00
N THR A 108 -1.93 -10.89 -2.98
CA THR A 108 -1.03 -9.91 -3.57
C THR A 108 -1.55 -9.53 -4.95
N VAL A 109 -1.74 -8.24 -5.19
CA VAL A 109 -2.20 -7.69 -6.48
C VAL A 109 -1.12 -6.91 -7.21
N GLY A 110 0.04 -6.76 -6.61
CA GLY A 110 1.23 -6.09 -7.15
C GLY A 110 2.37 -6.11 -6.13
N PRO A 111 3.54 -5.55 -6.47
CA PRO A 111 4.65 -5.42 -5.53
C PRO A 111 4.25 -4.57 -4.34
N ASN A 112 4.40 -5.12 -3.12
CA ASN A 112 4.00 -4.47 -1.86
C ASN A 112 2.52 -4.04 -1.82
N MET A 113 1.69 -4.57 -2.71
CA MET A 113 0.26 -4.30 -2.76
C MET A 113 -0.50 -5.54 -2.30
N TYR A 114 -1.08 -5.46 -1.11
CA TYR A 114 -1.80 -6.56 -0.48
C TYR A 114 -3.27 -6.21 -0.33
N GLU A 115 -4.12 -7.19 -0.53
CA GLU A 115 -5.56 -7.09 -0.33
C GLU A 115 -6.02 -8.11 0.69
N VAL A 116 -6.98 -7.73 1.51
CA VAL A 116 -7.78 -8.68 2.27
C VAL A 116 -8.82 -9.28 1.33
N VAL A 117 -8.75 -10.59 1.16
CA VAL A 117 -9.59 -11.30 0.18
C VAL A 117 -11.07 -10.98 0.39
N GLY A 118 -11.70 -10.49 -0.67
CA GLY A 118 -13.10 -10.07 -0.66
C GLY A 118 -13.37 -8.66 -0.14
N LYS A 119 -12.32 -7.92 0.28
CA LYS A 119 -12.47 -6.57 0.83
C LYS A 119 -11.59 -5.53 0.14
N GLY A 120 -10.62 -5.95 -0.67
CA GLY A 120 -9.69 -5.06 -1.34
C GLY A 120 -8.57 -4.57 -0.44
N ALA A 121 -8.01 -3.40 -0.76
CA ALA A 121 -6.87 -2.83 -0.06
C ALA A 121 -7.21 -2.46 1.40
N PRO A 122 -6.44 -2.98 2.39
CA PRO A 122 -6.63 -2.65 3.79
C PRO A 122 -5.91 -1.35 4.17
N LYS A 123 -6.32 -0.75 5.29
CA LYS A 123 -5.49 0.18 6.04
C LYS A 123 -4.57 -0.57 6.99
N TYR A 124 -3.33 -0.09 7.11
CA TYR A 124 -2.31 -0.71 7.95
C TYR A 124 -2.13 0.07 9.24
N TYR A 125 -1.99 -0.68 10.33
CA TYR A 125 -1.71 -0.15 11.66
C TYR A 125 -0.54 -0.91 12.26
N VAL A 126 0.32 -0.22 12.99
CA VAL A 126 1.38 -0.83 13.81
C VAL A 126 1.12 -0.42 15.26
N ASP A 127 0.88 -1.41 16.12
CA ASP A 127 0.50 -1.21 17.52
C ASP A 127 -0.68 -0.24 17.69
N GLY A 128 -1.66 -0.29 16.77
CA GLY A 128 -2.86 0.55 16.77
C GLY A 128 -2.71 1.94 16.14
N ARG A 129 -1.54 2.30 15.61
CA ARG A 129 -1.30 3.56 14.89
C ARG A 129 -1.38 3.35 13.39
N GLU A 130 -2.11 4.19 12.67
CA GLU A 130 -2.19 4.14 11.20
C GLU A 130 -0.83 4.42 10.58
N VAL A 131 -0.44 3.64 9.58
CA VAL A 131 0.81 3.77 8.84
C VAL A 131 0.49 3.86 7.37
N THR A 132 0.97 4.91 6.72
CA THR A 132 0.74 5.17 5.29
C THR A 132 1.93 4.74 4.42
N SER A 133 3.17 4.72 4.98
CA SER A 133 4.35 4.30 4.23
C SER A 133 4.34 2.80 3.96
N GLN A 134 4.60 2.43 2.71
CA GLN A 134 4.77 1.03 2.29
C GLN A 134 6.13 0.43 2.69
N ASP A 135 7.05 1.23 3.20
CA ASP A 135 8.38 0.76 3.63
C ASP A 135 8.30 -0.19 4.80
N ILE A 136 7.22 -0.12 5.61
CA ILE A 136 6.96 -1.09 6.69
C ILE A 136 7.02 -2.54 6.23
N PHE A 137 6.64 -2.82 4.97
CA PHE A 137 6.65 -4.19 4.45
C PHE A 137 8.06 -4.76 4.32
N LYS A 138 9.04 -3.90 4.16
CA LYS A 138 10.45 -4.26 4.03
C LYS A 138 11.20 -4.17 5.36
N THR A 139 10.91 -3.14 6.16
CA THR A 139 11.67 -2.78 7.37
C THR A 139 11.26 -3.56 8.61
N ILE A 140 9.95 -3.87 8.77
CA ILE A 140 9.50 -4.65 9.93
C ILE A 140 9.89 -6.12 9.73
N LYS A 141 10.77 -6.64 10.61
CA LYS A 141 11.11 -8.06 10.65
C LYS A 141 9.93 -8.90 11.12
N SER A 142 9.68 -10.02 10.46
CA SER A 142 8.66 -10.96 10.87
C SER A 142 8.92 -11.55 12.27
N SER A 143 10.18 -11.69 12.67
CA SER A 143 10.59 -12.14 14.01
C SER A 143 10.25 -11.15 15.12
N ASN A 144 10.05 -9.87 14.81
CA ASN A 144 9.68 -8.82 15.77
C ASN A 144 8.17 -8.66 15.93
N ILE A 145 7.38 -9.47 15.23
CA ILE A 145 5.92 -9.43 15.26
C ILE A 145 5.40 -10.52 16.21
N ASP A 146 4.54 -10.13 17.15
CA ASP A 146 3.82 -11.08 18.02
C ASP A 146 2.65 -11.71 17.26
N ARG A 147 1.81 -10.85 16.66
CA ARG A 147 0.62 -11.27 15.91
C ARG A 147 0.19 -10.21 14.91
N ILE A 148 -0.64 -10.62 13.96
CA ILE A 148 -1.40 -9.73 13.08
C ILE A 148 -2.88 -9.86 13.43
N GLU A 149 -3.56 -8.73 13.53
CA GLU A 149 -5.02 -8.67 13.69
C GLU A 149 -5.61 -8.20 12.35
N ILE A 150 -6.43 -9.04 11.73
CA ILE A 150 -7.11 -8.75 10.47
C ILE A 150 -8.59 -8.51 10.78
N GLU A 151 -9.03 -7.27 10.58
CA GLU A 151 -10.44 -6.89 10.67
C GLU A 151 -11.02 -6.76 9.26
N ARG A 152 -11.84 -7.73 8.85
CA ARG A 152 -12.50 -7.72 7.54
C ARG A 152 -13.69 -6.78 7.50
N GLU A 153 -14.25 -6.49 8.64
CA GLU A 153 -15.39 -5.61 8.86
C GLU A 153 -14.99 -4.58 9.92
N PRO A 154 -14.23 -3.53 9.53
CA PRO A 154 -13.80 -2.51 10.46
C PRO A 154 -15.01 -1.78 11.02
N GLY A 155 -15.05 -1.64 12.35
CA GLY A 155 -16.10 -0.93 13.06
C GLY A 155 -16.00 0.59 12.92
N GLY A 156 -16.93 1.31 13.54
CA GLY A 156 -17.06 2.78 13.46
C GLY A 156 -15.84 3.59 13.92
N LYS A 157 -14.90 2.96 14.65
CA LYS A 157 -13.66 3.63 15.10
C LYS A 157 -12.66 3.97 13.97
N TYR A 158 -12.75 3.26 12.85
CA TYR A 158 -11.89 3.51 11.70
C TYR A 158 -12.51 4.56 10.76
N PRO A 159 -11.71 5.20 9.88
CA PRO A 159 -12.24 6.11 8.86
C PRO A 159 -13.33 5.44 8.00
N ALA A 160 -14.34 6.17 7.63
CA ALA A 160 -15.56 5.66 6.99
C ALA A 160 -15.36 4.93 5.65
N GLY A 161 -14.28 5.24 4.90
CA GLY A 161 -13.92 4.55 3.66
C GLY A 161 -13.00 3.33 3.88
N THR A 162 -12.85 2.81 5.11
CA THR A 162 -11.96 1.69 5.41
C THR A 162 -12.62 0.35 5.08
N ASN A 163 -12.10 -0.36 4.08
CA ASN A 163 -12.64 -1.65 3.65
C ASN A 163 -12.20 -2.82 4.53
N ALA A 164 -10.97 -2.79 5.01
CA ALA A 164 -10.39 -3.77 5.93
C ALA A 164 -9.24 -3.13 6.72
N VAL A 165 -8.86 -3.74 7.82
CA VAL A 165 -7.72 -3.31 8.65
C VAL A 165 -6.78 -4.47 8.89
N ILE A 166 -5.48 -4.21 8.76
CA ILE A 166 -4.39 -5.08 9.20
C ILE A 166 -3.60 -4.34 10.26
N ASN A 167 -3.70 -4.80 11.52
CA ASN A 167 -2.95 -4.25 12.64
C ASN A 167 -1.82 -5.20 13.03
N ILE A 168 -0.59 -4.73 12.90
CA ILE A 168 0.64 -5.46 13.21
C ILE A 168 1.00 -5.17 14.67
N ILE A 169 0.96 -6.20 15.52
CA ILE A 169 1.32 -6.07 16.93
C ILE A 169 2.75 -6.55 17.10
N THR A 170 3.62 -5.66 17.54
CA THR A 170 5.04 -5.94 17.75
C THR A 170 5.30 -6.64 19.09
N ILE A 171 6.40 -7.40 19.16
CA ILE A 171 6.85 -8.03 20.41
C ILE A 171 7.36 -6.92 21.33
N ARG A 172 6.81 -6.87 22.54
CA ARG A 172 7.29 -5.96 23.60
C ARG A 172 8.38 -6.63 24.41
N PRO A 173 9.56 -6.04 24.52
CA PRO A 173 10.57 -6.58 25.40
C PRO A 173 10.15 -6.33 26.86
N LEU A 174 10.28 -7.36 27.69
CA LEU A 174 9.99 -7.29 29.13
C LEU A 174 11.20 -6.88 29.95
N THR A 175 12.38 -6.80 29.33
CA THR A 175 13.66 -6.52 30.00
C THR A 175 14.36 -5.34 29.36
N ASP A 176 15.18 -4.64 30.14
CA ASP A 176 16.04 -3.59 29.64
C ASP A 176 16.99 -4.15 28.58
N ARG A 177 16.99 -3.56 27.41
CA ARG A 177 17.82 -4.01 26.28
C ARG A 177 18.12 -2.90 25.31
N ILE A 178 19.20 -3.07 24.57
CA ILE A 178 19.52 -2.28 23.38
C ILE A 178 19.54 -3.22 22.19
N SER A 179 19.04 -2.79 21.06
CA SER A 179 19.16 -3.49 19.77
C SER A 179 19.50 -2.51 18.65
N LEU A 180 20.30 -2.99 17.71
CA LEU A 180 20.53 -2.33 16.42
C LEU A 180 20.22 -3.35 15.32
N ASP A 181 19.22 -3.02 14.53
CA ASP A 181 18.81 -3.82 13.39
C ASP A 181 19.24 -3.12 12.11
N LEU A 182 19.99 -3.84 11.28
CA LEU A 182 20.43 -3.39 9.96
C LEU A 182 19.67 -4.18 8.91
N TYR A 183 19.20 -3.50 7.91
CA TYR A 183 18.47 -4.10 6.81
C TYR A 183 18.90 -3.52 5.47
N ASN A 184 18.97 -4.34 4.44
CA ASN A 184 19.11 -3.89 3.07
C ASN A 184 18.41 -4.85 2.11
N THR A 185 17.68 -4.30 1.11
CA THR A 185 17.21 -5.06 -0.03
C THR A 185 17.71 -4.41 -1.30
N ALA A 186 18.47 -5.16 -2.09
CA ALA A 186 18.84 -4.79 -3.45
C ALA A 186 17.98 -5.56 -4.45
N THR A 187 17.29 -4.87 -5.34
CA THR A 187 16.45 -5.45 -6.38
C THR A 187 17.03 -5.14 -7.75
N PHE A 188 17.40 -6.18 -8.47
CA PHE A 188 17.99 -6.13 -9.80
C PHE A 188 16.91 -6.40 -10.85
N LYS A 189 16.44 -5.33 -11.45
CA LYS A 189 15.52 -5.29 -12.59
C LYS A 189 16.22 -4.66 -13.80
N ARG A 190 15.48 -4.07 -14.75
CA ARG A 190 16.06 -3.19 -15.78
C ARG A 190 16.81 -2.01 -15.15
N LYS A 191 16.32 -1.55 -14.00
CA LYS A 191 17.00 -0.56 -13.15
C LYS A 191 17.13 -1.14 -11.73
N VAL A 192 18.24 -0.82 -11.08
CA VAL A 192 18.51 -1.28 -9.71
C VAL A 192 17.77 -0.40 -8.72
N SER A 193 17.19 -1.04 -7.72
CA SER A 193 16.56 -0.39 -6.57
C SER A 193 17.22 -0.91 -5.30
N GLU A 194 17.48 -0.04 -4.33
CA GLU A 194 18.12 -0.38 -3.06
C GLU A 194 17.36 0.27 -1.91
N ASN A 195 17.34 -0.40 -0.76
CA ASN A 195 16.65 0.10 0.42
C ASN A 195 17.43 -0.27 1.70
N PRO A 196 18.59 0.37 1.96
CA PRO A 196 19.27 0.23 3.24
C PRO A 196 18.52 0.97 4.35
N SER A 197 18.41 0.33 5.49
CA SER A 197 17.82 0.91 6.68
C SER A 197 18.50 0.45 7.97
N PHE A 198 18.38 1.24 9.03
CA PHE A 198 18.73 0.80 10.37
C PHE A 198 17.66 1.21 11.38
N GLU A 199 17.46 0.38 12.39
CA GLU A 199 16.66 0.70 13.57
C GLU A 199 17.53 0.54 14.83
N PHE A 200 17.72 1.63 15.56
CA PHE A 200 18.27 1.60 16.91
C PHE A 200 17.12 1.65 17.91
N LYS A 201 17.09 0.73 18.86
CA LYS A 201 16.05 0.66 19.89
C LYS A 201 16.67 0.47 21.27
N ALA A 202 16.27 1.31 22.21
CA ALA A 202 16.64 1.22 23.61
C ALA A 202 15.39 1.08 24.47
N ASN A 203 15.39 0.07 25.33
CA ASN A 203 14.34 -0.16 26.32
C ASN A 203 14.94 -0.11 27.71
N LYS A 204 14.43 0.78 28.58
CA LYS A 204 14.89 0.92 29.96
C LYS A 204 13.72 1.27 30.89
N GLY A 205 13.36 0.32 31.76
CA GLY A 205 12.24 0.48 32.67
C GLY A 205 10.93 0.79 31.93
N VAL A 206 10.36 1.97 32.19
CA VAL A 206 9.10 2.42 31.59
C VAL A 206 9.27 3.01 30.18
N TRP A 207 10.51 3.28 29.75
CA TRP A 207 10.81 3.96 28.50
C TRP A 207 11.24 2.99 27.41
N THR A 208 10.69 3.15 26.23
CA THR A 208 11.19 2.53 25.01
C THR A 208 11.37 3.62 23.95
N SER A 209 12.61 3.83 23.51
CA SER A 209 12.92 4.79 22.45
C SER A 209 13.43 4.05 21.22
N SER A 210 13.03 4.47 20.04
CA SER A 210 13.58 3.96 18.79
C SER A 210 13.86 5.08 17.81
N LEU A 211 14.95 4.92 17.06
CA LEU A 211 15.33 5.75 15.93
C LEU A 211 15.49 4.85 14.73
N THR A 212 14.65 5.07 13.71
CA THR A 212 14.73 4.37 12.43
C THR A 212 15.14 5.35 11.34
N TYR A 213 16.06 4.95 10.49
CA TYR A 213 16.39 5.67 9.28
C TYR A 213 16.30 4.71 8.10
N ASP A 214 15.52 5.09 7.13
CA ASP A 214 15.34 4.37 5.87
C ASP A 214 15.82 5.24 4.72
N TYR A 215 16.64 4.68 3.86
CA TYR A 215 16.97 5.24 2.56
C TYR A 215 16.48 4.30 1.48
N ALA A 216 15.74 4.80 0.51
CA ALA A 216 15.33 3.98 -0.62
C ALA A 216 15.69 4.65 -1.94
N THR A 217 16.16 3.86 -2.89
CA THR A 217 16.20 4.22 -4.30
C THR A 217 15.27 3.29 -5.06
N PHE A 218 14.45 3.86 -5.91
CA PHE A 218 13.58 3.09 -6.79
C PHE A 218 13.88 3.47 -8.23
N GLY A 219 14.08 2.48 -9.08
CA GLY A 219 14.25 2.65 -10.52
C GLY A 219 13.29 1.75 -11.27
N ASN A 220 12.58 2.32 -12.24
CA ASN A 220 11.63 1.58 -13.07
C ASN A 220 11.76 2.00 -14.53
N LEU A 221 11.62 1.06 -15.46
CA LEU A 221 11.63 1.33 -16.89
C LEU A 221 10.49 0.53 -17.54
N ASN A 222 9.35 1.17 -17.72
CA ASN A 222 8.21 0.60 -18.42
C ASN A 222 8.30 0.90 -19.91
N LYS A 223 7.80 -0.04 -20.72
CA LYS A 223 7.59 0.14 -22.15
C LYS A 223 6.13 -0.11 -22.43
N GLU A 224 5.41 0.92 -22.77
CA GLU A 224 3.97 0.90 -22.90
C GLU A 224 3.56 1.50 -24.24
N THR A 225 2.43 1.04 -24.73
CA THR A 225 1.76 1.60 -25.89
C THR A 225 0.38 2.03 -25.43
N TYR A 226 0.04 3.27 -25.69
CA TYR A 226 -1.27 3.83 -25.45
C TYR A 226 -1.97 4.04 -26.78
N PHE A 227 -3.29 3.95 -26.80
CA PHE A 227 -4.07 4.43 -27.91
C PHE A 227 -5.34 5.13 -27.41
N THR A 228 -5.76 6.14 -28.15
CA THR A 228 -7.03 6.82 -27.94
C THR A 228 -7.80 6.82 -29.27
N GLU A 229 -9.05 6.38 -29.22
CA GLU A 229 -10.00 6.41 -30.33
C GLU A 229 -11.17 7.30 -29.97
N ILE A 230 -11.50 8.29 -30.84
CA ILE A 230 -12.67 9.16 -30.70
C ILE A 230 -13.56 8.91 -31.90
N ALA A 231 -14.80 8.50 -31.63
CA ALA A 231 -15.80 8.34 -32.70
C ALA A 231 -16.54 9.67 -32.91
N HIS A 232 -16.24 10.33 -34.01
CA HIS A 232 -17.03 11.46 -34.51
C HIS A 232 -18.15 10.99 -35.45
N PRO A 233 -19.16 11.81 -35.75
CA PRO A 233 -20.24 11.44 -36.67
C PRO A 233 -19.76 10.98 -38.05
N ASP A 234 -18.68 11.60 -38.59
CA ASP A 234 -18.22 11.40 -39.95
C ASP A 234 -16.90 10.63 -40.07
N TYR A 235 -16.14 10.50 -38.97
CA TYR A 235 -14.84 9.82 -38.98
C TYR A 235 -14.50 9.29 -37.58
N THR A 236 -13.46 8.48 -37.51
CA THR A 236 -12.87 8.08 -36.24
C THR A 236 -11.45 8.65 -36.16
N PHE A 237 -11.21 9.48 -35.17
CA PHE A 237 -9.87 9.90 -34.81
C PHE A 237 -9.18 8.76 -34.07
N ARG A 238 -7.90 8.53 -34.36
CA ARG A 238 -7.07 7.59 -33.61
C ARG A 238 -5.68 8.14 -33.39
N SER A 239 -5.23 8.11 -32.15
CA SER A 239 -3.83 8.30 -31.78
C SER A 239 -3.24 7.01 -31.22
N ASP A 240 -2.03 6.68 -31.63
CA ASP A 240 -1.22 5.59 -31.11
C ASP A 240 0.08 6.20 -30.59
N GLU A 241 0.41 5.91 -29.33
CA GLU A 241 1.58 6.42 -28.62
C GLU A 241 2.44 5.26 -28.14
N SER A 242 3.72 5.29 -28.46
CA SER A 242 4.72 4.36 -27.92
C SER A 242 5.60 5.09 -26.92
N ASN A 243 5.55 4.67 -25.68
CA ASN A 243 6.19 5.32 -24.55
C ASN A 243 7.27 4.43 -23.91
N ASN A 244 8.43 5.05 -23.62
CA ASN A 244 9.45 4.52 -22.71
C ASN A 244 9.48 5.42 -21.48
N ASN A 245 8.80 4.97 -20.43
CA ASN A 245 8.74 5.66 -19.15
C ASN A 245 9.90 5.22 -18.25
N TYR A 246 10.79 6.14 -17.94
CA TYR A 246 11.86 5.96 -16.98
C TYR A 246 11.59 6.79 -15.73
N MET A 247 11.36 6.10 -14.61
CA MET A 247 11.16 6.72 -13.29
C MET A 247 12.32 6.36 -12.37
N ARG A 248 12.78 7.35 -11.62
CA ARG A 248 13.76 7.19 -10.55
C ARG A 248 13.36 8.03 -9.35
N SER A 249 13.23 7.38 -8.19
CA SER A 249 13.00 8.09 -6.94
C SER A 249 14.09 7.81 -5.91
N PHE A 250 14.24 8.76 -4.99
CA PHE A 250 15.08 8.69 -3.81
C PHE A 250 14.25 9.14 -2.62
N SER A 251 14.24 8.36 -1.57
CA SER A 251 13.56 8.76 -0.34
C SER A 251 14.46 8.60 0.87
N HIS A 252 14.30 9.51 1.82
CA HIS A 252 14.91 9.49 3.14
C HIS A 252 13.78 9.58 4.17
N THR A 253 13.68 8.60 5.05
CA THR A 253 12.69 8.62 6.13
C THR A 253 13.39 8.49 7.47
N VAL A 254 13.10 9.39 8.39
CA VAL A 254 13.57 9.35 9.77
C VAL A 254 12.35 9.21 10.68
N THR A 255 12.32 8.17 11.50
CA THR A 255 11.26 7.99 12.50
C THR A 255 11.88 7.95 13.88
N PHE A 256 11.47 8.84 14.75
CA PHE A 256 11.82 8.85 16.16
C PHE A 256 10.57 8.56 16.98
N ALA A 257 10.57 7.46 17.73
CA ALA A 257 9.43 7.07 18.54
C ALA A 257 9.84 6.87 20.00
N ASN A 258 8.98 7.34 20.90
CA ASN A 258 9.11 7.17 22.35
C ASN A 258 7.82 6.62 22.91
N ASP A 259 7.91 5.48 23.57
CA ASP A 259 6.82 4.87 24.32
C ASP A 259 7.11 4.95 25.82
N ILE A 260 6.17 5.50 26.58
CA ILE A 260 6.24 5.60 28.02
C ILE A 260 5.15 4.71 28.61
N ASN A 261 5.54 3.59 29.22
CA ASN A 261 4.64 2.63 29.85
C ASN A 261 4.56 2.95 31.35
N PHE A 262 3.68 3.88 31.74
CA PHE A 262 3.51 4.27 33.17
C PHE A 262 3.12 3.08 34.04
N SER A 263 2.41 2.10 33.45
CA SER A 263 2.04 0.84 34.05
C SER A 263 1.72 -0.19 32.94
N PRO A 264 1.51 -1.46 33.25
CA PRO A 264 1.07 -2.45 32.25
C PRO A 264 -0.21 -2.06 31.49
N ASN A 265 -1.01 -1.16 32.07
CA ASN A 265 -2.31 -0.75 31.53
C ASN A 265 -2.33 0.71 30.99
N HIS A 266 -1.25 1.47 31.10
CA HIS A 266 -1.22 2.87 30.71
C HIS A 266 0.04 3.17 29.88
N ARG A 267 -0.15 3.58 28.64
CA ARG A 267 0.91 3.88 27.69
C ARG A 267 0.68 5.22 27.00
N LEU A 268 1.71 6.03 26.91
CA LEU A 268 1.80 7.20 26.05
C LEU A 268 2.85 6.93 24.97
N SER A 269 2.50 7.17 23.73
CA SER A 269 3.38 7.08 22.56
C SER A 269 3.53 8.45 21.93
N LEU A 270 4.77 8.87 21.66
CA LEU A 270 5.12 10.08 20.94
C LEU A 270 5.96 9.68 19.74
N VAL A 271 5.57 10.09 18.55
CA VAL A 271 6.28 9.74 17.30
C VAL A 271 6.47 11.01 16.48
N TYR A 272 7.68 11.20 16.00
CA TYR A 272 8.01 12.14 14.96
C TYR A 272 8.49 11.37 13.73
N ASN A 273 7.91 11.66 12.58
CA ASN A 273 8.31 11.12 11.29
C ASN A 273 8.64 12.27 10.35
N TYR A 274 9.82 12.22 9.75
CA TYR A 274 10.24 13.06 8.63
C TYR A 274 10.43 12.17 7.41
N ALA A 275 9.82 12.54 6.27
CA ALA A 275 10.06 11.90 4.98
C ALA A 275 10.41 12.97 3.94
N HIS A 276 11.45 12.70 3.19
CA HIS A 276 11.89 13.49 2.04
C HIS A 276 11.94 12.57 0.84
N GLU A 277 11.20 12.90 -0.21
CA GLU A 277 11.17 12.13 -1.45
C GLU A 277 11.44 13.04 -2.64
N LYS A 278 12.30 12.58 -3.52
CA LYS A 278 12.55 13.20 -4.81
C LYS A 278 12.35 12.17 -5.89
N GLU A 279 11.43 12.44 -6.80
CA GLU A 279 11.16 11.60 -7.96
C GLU A 279 11.48 12.36 -9.25
N HIS A 280 12.02 11.65 -10.22
CA HIS A 280 12.31 12.14 -11.54
C HIS A 280 11.80 11.14 -12.56
N THR A 281 10.88 11.58 -13.42
CA THR A 281 10.30 10.79 -14.49
C THR A 281 10.68 11.40 -15.84
N ASN A 282 11.14 10.56 -16.76
CA ASN A 282 11.39 10.91 -18.15
C ASN A 282 10.57 9.98 -19.04
N ASP A 283 9.67 10.55 -19.81
CA ASP A 283 8.93 9.87 -20.85
C ASP A 283 9.46 10.27 -22.23
N THR A 284 9.76 9.29 -23.04
CA THR A 284 10.10 9.48 -24.44
C THR A 284 9.05 8.75 -25.27
N GLU A 285 8.27 9.53 -25.99
CA GLU A 285 7.10 9.06 -26.70
C GLU A 285 7.23 9.32 -28.18
N THR A 286 6.67 8.42 -28.98
CA THR A 286 6.36 8.64 -30.38
C THR A 286 4.87 8.56 -30.53
N LEU A 287 4.25 9.69 -30.84
CA LEU A 287 2.82 9.83 -31.02
C LEU A 287 2.51 9.88 -32.52
N THR A 288 1.63 8.97 -32.96
CA THR A 288 1.10 8.97 -34.33
C THR A 288 -0.40 9.15 -34.25
N TYR A 289 -0.93 10.19 -34.88
CA TYR A 289 -2.39 10.33 -34.97
C TYR A 289 -2.85 10.57 -36.39
N LYS A 290 -4.05 10.11 -36.66
CA LYS A 290 -4.70 10.23 -37.96
C LYS A 290 -6.03 10.96 -37.77
N ASP A 291 -6.11 12.14 -38.37
CA ASP A 291 -7.35 12.86 -38.61
C ASP A 291 -8.01 12.41 -39.94
N ARG A 292 -9.01 13.18 -40.43
CA ARG A 292 -9.77 12.84 -41.66
C ARG A 292 -8.89 12.59 -42.89
N THR A 293 -7.77 13.30 -43.02
CA THR A 293 -7.02 13.41 -44.29
C THR A 293 -5.53 13.21 -44.11
N LYS A 294 -4.99 13.40 -42.93
CA LYS A 294 -3.56 13.48 -42.67
C LYS A 294 -3.15 12.57 -41.51
N THR A 295 -2.00 11.93 -41.68
CA THR A 295 -1.32 11.27 -40.57
C THR A 295 -0.19 12.18 -40.08
N THR A 296 -0.20 12.49 -38.81
CA THR A 296 0.81 13.32 -38.12
C THR A 296 1.65 12.45 -37.21
N LEU A 297 2.95 12.66 -37.24
CA LEU A 297 3.94 11.97 -36.41
C LEU A 297 4.65 13.00 -35.54
N MET A 298 4.63 12.78 -34.23
CA MET A 298 5.26 13.66 -33.24
C MET A 298 6.23 12.90 -32.35
N ASP A 299 7.32 13.55 -32.01
CA ASP A 299 8.18 13.15 -30.90
C ASP A 299 7.80 13.98 -29.69
N VAL A 300 7.54 13.30 -28.56
CA VAL A 300 7.15 13.95 -27.31
C VAL A 300 8.13 13.54 -26.21
N ILE A 301 8.68 14.55 -25.54
CA ILE A 301 9.55 14.35 -24.38
C ILE A 301 8.88 15.01 -23.18
N LYS A 302 8.44 14.21 -22.23
CA LYS A 302 7.86 14.68 -20.97
C LYS A 302 8.87 14.45 -19.84
N LYS A 303 9.04 15.45 -18.98
CA LYS A 303 9.86 15.33 -17.78
C LYS A 303 9.08 15.85 -16.59
N GLU A 304 9.15 15.10 -15.53
CA GLU A 304 8.50 15.45 -14.27
C GLU A 304 9.50 15.31 -13.13
N ASP A 305 9.67 16.38 -12.38
CA ASP A 305 10.45 16.43 -11.16
C ASP A 305 9.49 16.69 -10.00
N ASN A 306 9.36 15.74 -9.09
CA ASN A 306 8.56 15.84 -7.88
C ASN A 306 9.48 15.89 -6.66
N LEU A 307 9.22 16.85 -5.78
CA LEU A 307 9.86 16.96 -4.48
C LEU A 307 8.78 17.00 -3.40
N SER A 308 8.87 16.08 -2.45
CA SER A 308 7.94 16.03 -1.32
C SER A 308 8.69 16.02 0.00
N ASN A 309 8.29 16.91 0.92
CA ASN A 309 8.78 16.96 2.28
C ASN A 309 7.59 16.79 3.22
N GLN A 310 7.65 15.80 4.09
CA GLN A 310 6.60 15.54 5.06
C GLN A 310 7.16 15.53 6.48
N ASN A 311 6.52 16.26 7.38
CA ASN A 311 6.76 16.23 8.80
C ASN A 311 5.46 15.79 9.49
N THR A 312 5.50 14.74 10.30
CA THR A 312 4.34 14.24 11.04
C THR A 312 4.68 14.08 12.51
N PHE A 313 3.89 14.69 13.36
CA PHE A 313 3.92 14.55 14.80
C PHE A 313 2.69 13.78 15.25
N SER A 314 2.90 12.68 15.96
CA SER A 314 1.82 11.83 16.46
C SER A 314 1.96 11.63 17.96
N MET A 315 0.84 11.73 18.66
CA MET A 315 0.71 11.40 20.07
C MET A 315 -0.44 10.42 20.23
N SER A 316 -0.25 9.38 21.01
CA SER A 316 -1.36 8.49 21.38
C SER A 316 -1.24 8.03 22.82
N TYR A 317 -2.39 7.95 23.48
CA TYR A 317 -2.51 7.43 24.83
C TYR A 317 -3.50 6.27 24.84
N THR A 318 -3.12 5.19 25.50
CA THR A 318 -4.01 4.06 25.80
C THR A 318 -3.97 3.80 27.29
N GLY A 319 -5.14 3.76 27.92
CA GLY A 319 -5.24 3.57 29.36
C GLY A 319 -6.46 2.78 29.79
N LYS A 320 -6.29 1.91 30.78
CA LYS A 320 -7.40 1.20 31.44
C LYS A 320 -8.01 2.12 32.50
N THR A 321 -9.28 2.47 32.32
CA THR A 321 -10.01 3.40 33.23
C THR A 321 -10.88 2.68 34.27
N GLY A 322 -11.03 1.36 34.14
CA GLY A 322 -11.81 0.55 35.07
C GLY A 322 -11.58 -0.94 34.80
N LYS A 323 -12.33 -1.81 35.51
CA LYS A 323 -12.17 -3.27 35.38
C LYS A 323 -12.28 -3.77 33.93
N ASN A 324 -13.23 -3.22 33.17
CA ASN A 324 -13.52 -3.61 31.78
C ASN A 324 -13.67 -2.36 30.88
N SER A 325 -12.90 -1.32 31.14
CA SER A 325 -12.96 -0.08 30.35
C SER A 325 -11.58 0.40 29.96
N TYR A 326 -11.47 0.89 28.72
CA TYR A 326 -10.23 1.37 28.10
C TYR A 326 -10.51 2.66 27.35
N LEU A 327 -9.62 3.62 27.54
CA LEU A 327 -9.59 4.87 26.81
C LEU A 327 -8.44 4.83 25.80
N PHE A 328 -8.73 5.21 24.56
CA PHE A 328 -7.75 5.52 23.54
C PHE A 328 -7.94 6.97 23.10
N LEU A 329 -6.85 7.73 23.06
CA LEU A 329 -6.79 9.09 22.53
C LEU A 329 -5.63 9.17 21.57
N SER A 330 -5.79 9.76 20.38
CA SER A 330 -4.67 10.13 19.52
C SER A 330 -4.85 11.48 18.89
N ALA A 331 -3.73 12.14 18.64
CA ALA A 331 -3.64 13.41 17.92
C ALA A 331 -2.44 13.33 16.96
N ASP A 332 -2.69 13.68 15.70
CA ASP A 332 -1.70 13.70 14.65
C ASP A 332 -1.70 15.07 13.98
N TYR A 333 -0.52 15.59 13.67
CA TYR A 333 -0.35 16.80 12.89
C TYR A 333 0.71 16.59 11.82
N SER A 334 0.36 16.84 10.56
CA SER A 334 1.26 16.67 9.42
C SER A 334 1.36 17.95 8.61
N ILE A 335 2.57 18.29 8.22
CA ILE A 335 2.88 19.34 7.24
C ILE A 335 3.51 18.64 6.06
N ILE A 336 2.95 18.83 4.87
CA ILE A 336 3.44 18.25 3.62
C ILE A 336 3.63 19.39 2.62
N ASP A 337 4.86 19.55 2.13
CA ASP A 337 5.20 20.48 1.07
C ASP A 337 5.54 19.65 -0.18
N ASN A 338 4.85 19.91 -1.28
CA ASN A 338 5.02 19.20 -2.56
C ASN A 338 5.30 20.20 -3.67
N ASP A 339 6.44 20.06 -4.34
CA ASP A 339 6.82 20.83 -5.51
C ASP A 339 6.88 19.91 -6.73
N THR A 340 6.11 20.20 -7.76
CA THR A 340 6.14 19.48 -9.03
C THR A 340 6.50 20.42 -10.16
N LYS A 341 7.49 20.02 -10.93
CA LYS A 341 7.83 20.68 -12.19
C LYS A 341 7.64 19.71 -13.34
N TYR A 342 6.74 20.02 -14.23
CA TYR A 342 6.43 19.22 -15.41
C TYR A 342 6.74 19.98 -16.67
N THR A 343 7.40 19.34 -17.64
CA THR A 343 7.66 19.89 -18.98
C THR A 343 7.21 18.91 -20.05
N SER A 344 6.54 19.39 -21.09
CA SER A 344 6.25 18.64 -22.31
C SER A 344 6.83 19.37 -23.50
N ASP A 345 7.59 18.66 -24.33
CA ASP A 345 8.22 19.13 -25.56
C ASP A 345 7.72 18.24 -26.71
N GLU A 346 6.87 18.80 -27.56
CA GLU A 346 6.18 18.10 -28.63
C GLU A 346 6.70 18.63 -29.98
N THR A 347 7.41 17.81 -30.76
CA THR A 347 7.96 18.19 -32.06
C THR A 347 7.26 17.41 -33.19
N ASN A 348 6.62 18.13 -34.09
CA ASN A 348 6.03 17.56 -35.29
C ASN A 348 7.12 17.23 -36.30
N ARG A 349 7.28 15.95 -36.69
CA ARG A 349 8.34 15.48 -37.59
C ARG A 349 8.21 16.01 -39.03
N GLN A 350 6.98 16.33 -39.49
CA GLN A 350 6.78 16.80 -40.87
C GLN A 350 7.00 18.30 -41.00
N THR A 351 6.53 19.08 -40.02
CA THR A 351 6.58 20.55 -40.07
C THR A 351 7.73 21.14 -39.26
N LEU A 352 8.37 20.33 -38.40
CA LEU A 352 9.36 20.75 -37.42
C LEU A 352 8.83 21.80 -36.43
N TYR A 353 7.51 21.95 -36.38
CA TYR A 353 6.87 22.81 -35.39
C TYR A 353 7.02 22.18 -34.00
N ASN A 354 7.42 23.01 -33.05
CA ASN A 354 7.63 22.60 -31.66
C ASN A 354 6.62 23.31 -30.74
N ASN A 355 5.95 22.54 -29.93
CA ASN A 355 5.09 23.00 -28.85
C ASN A 355 5.74 22.63 -27.52
N TYR A 356 5.97 23.61 -26.67
CA TYR A 356 6.58 23.42 -25.36
C TYR A 356 5.69 23.96 -24.25
N SER A 357 5.50 23.17 -23.21
CA SER A 357 4.82 23.61 -21.99
C SER A 357 5.70 23.39 -20.76
N LEU A 358 5.58 24.31 -19.81
CA LEU A 358 6.18 24.23 -18.49
C LEU A 358 5.11 24.49 -17.44
N THR A 359 4.89 23.51 -16.58
CA THR A 359 3.97 23.59 -15.45
C THR A 359 4.76 23.52 -14.15
N ASN A 360 4.53 24.46 -13.26
CA ASN A 360 5.00 24.42 -11.88
C ASN A 360 3.78 24.31 -10.96
N ASN A 361 3.88 23.44 -10.00
CA ASN A 361 2.83 23.14 -9.04
C ASN A 361 3.44 23.08 -7.63
N ASP A 362 3.11 24.06 -6.79
CA ASP A 362 3.63 24.22 -5.43
C ASP A 362 2.46 24.08 -4.46
N GLY A 363 2.43 22.98 -3.73
CA GLY A 363 1.33 22.56 -2.85
C GLY A 363 1.75 22.37 -1.42
N LYS A 364 0.98 22.96 -0.50
CA LYS A 364 1.19 22.80 0.95
C LYS A 364 -0.06 22.27 1.62
N TYR A 365 0.09 21.16 2.37
CA TYR A 365 -0.96 20.57 3.19
C TYR A 365 -0.62 20.70 4.67
N ASN A 366 -1.60 21.15 5.44
CA ASN A 366 -1.60 21.05 6.89
C ASN A 366 -2.76 20.16 7.30
N LEU A 367 -2.47 19.07 7.98
CA LEU A 367 -3.42 18.04 8.35
C LEU A 367 -3.42 17.91 9.87
N ALA A 368 -4.57 18.05 10.50
CA ALA A 368 -4.72 17.81 11.93
C ALA A 368 -5.80 16.75 12.16
N THR A 369 -5.54 15.76 12.97
CA THR A 369 -6.51 14.69 13.30
C THR A 369 -6.51 14.44 14.80
N VAL A 370 -7.72 14.32 15.37
CA VAL A 370 -7.90 13.90 16.77
C VAL A 370 -8.91 12.75 16.78
N ASN A 371 -8.56 11.68 17.49
CA ASN A 371 -9.44 10.51 17.67
C ASN A 371 -9.60 10.22 19.17
N LEU A 372 -10.83 9.90 19.56
CA LEU A 372 -11.19 9.42 20.89
C LEU A 372 -11.97 8.12 20.74
N ALA A 373 -11.61 7.09 21.48
CA ALA A 373 -12.37 5.85 21.61
C ALA A 373 -12.42 5.42 23.06
N TYR A 374 -13.62 5.05 23.51
CA TYR A 374 -13.87 4.58 24.85
C TYR A 374 -14.64 3.27 24.82
N ASN A 375 -14.02 2.23 25.34
CA ASN A 375 -14.61 0.90 25.47
C ASN A 375 -15.02 0.69 26.92
N PHE A 376 -16.25 0.23 27.16
CA PHE A 376 -16.77 -0.04 28.49
C PHE A 376 -17.82 -1.16 28.48
N ALA A 377 -18.10 -1.69 29.65
CA ALA A 377 -19.12 -2.70 29.81
C ALA A 377 -20.39 -2.09 30.39
N LEU A 378 -21.52 -2.41 29.75
CA LEU A 378 -22.86 -2.12 30.22
C LEU A 378 -23.44 -3.32 30.99
N PRO A 379 -24.57 -3.17 31.74
CA PRO A 379 -25.30 -4.28 32.29
C PRO A 379 -25.60 -5.38 31.28
N TYR A 380 -25.96 -6.57 31.74
CA TYR A 380 -26.28 -7.73 30.90
C TYR A 380 -25.13 -8.24 30.01
N LYS A 381 -23.87 -7.95 30.37
CA LYS A 381 -22.66 -8.34 29.61
C LYS A 381 -22.63 -7.76 28.20
N ILE A 382 -23.18 -6.56 28.02
CA ILE A 382 -23.05 -5.82 26.76
C ILE A 382 -21.75 -5.01 26.80
N GLY A 383 -20.87 -5.22 25.82
CA GLY A 383 -19.74 -4.35 25.57
C GLY A 383 -20.19 -3.16 24.73
N ALA A 384 -19.74 -1.97 25.07
CA ALA A 384 -19.98 -0.76 24.31
C ALA A 384 -18.63 -0.12 23.91
N GLU A 385 -18.53 0.33 22.67
CA GLU A 385 -17.45 1.17 22.18
C GLU A 385 -18.08 2.45 21.61
N THR A 386 -17.67 3.60 22.11
CA THR A 386 -18.08 4.91 21.61
C THR A 386 -16.89 5.79 21.39
N GLY A 387 -17.01 6.77 20.52
CA GLY A 387 -15.93 7.69 20.27
C GLY A 387 -16.26 8.76 19.26
N GLY A 388 -15.26 9.58 19.00
CA GLY A 388 -15.32 10.64 18.02
C GLY A 388 -14.03 10.79 17.26
N ARG A 389 -14.12 11.36 16.09
CA ARG A 389 -12.98 11.76 15.26
C ARG A 389 -13.25 13.14 14.69
N TYR A 390 -12.24 13.98 14.76
CA TYR A 390 -12.19 15.24 14.05
C TYR A 390 -10.94 15.27 13.20
N TYR A 391 -11.07 15.68 11.94
CA TYR A 391 -9.91 16.06 11.16
C TYR A 391 -10.16 17.35 10.38
N ASN A 392 -9.10 18.13 10.24
CA ASN A 392 -9.02 19.32 9.43
C ASN A 392 -7.91 19.14 8.41
N THR A 393 -8.19 19.50 7.16
CA THR A 393 -7.21 19.60 6.08
C THR A 393 -7.26 21.02 5.55
N HIS A 394 -6.14 21.72 5.61
CA HIS A 394 -5.92 22.98 4.90
C HIS A 394 -4.91 22.71 3.79
N HIS A 395 -5.33 22.90 2.55
CA HIS A 395 -4.49 22.71 1.36
C HIS A 395 -4.41 24.01 0.59
N SER A 396 -3.21 24.52 0.37
CA SER A 396 -2.91 25.66 -0.48
C SER A 396 -2.08 25.17 -1.66
N LEU A 397 -2.52 25.51 -2.87
CA LEU A 397 -1.90 25.09 -4.11
C LEU A 397 -1.66 26.28 -5.02
N HIS A 398 -0.44 26.47 -5.46
CA HIS A 398 -0.06 27.44 -6.48
C HIS A 398 0.27 26.71 -7.77
N TYR A 399 -0.53 26.94 -8.79
CA TYR A 399 -0.39 26.32 -10.11
C TYR A 399 -0.05 27.38 -11.15
N ALA A 400 1.00 27.17 -11.93
CA ALA A 400 1.36 28.06 -13.03
C ALA A 400 1.84 27.25 -14.24
N THR A 401 1.20 27.48 -15.39
CA THR A 401 1.61 26.90 -16.68
C THR A 401 1.94 27.99 -17.68
N SER A 402 3.04 27.82 -18.39
CA SER A 402 3.42 28.65 -19.53
C SER A 402 3.53 27.79 -20.78
N TYR A 403 2.90 28.24 -21.85
CA TYR A 403 2.92 27.61 -23.16
C TYR A 403 3.79 28.45 -24.10
N LYS A 404 4.72 27.81 -24.78
CA LYS A 404 5.42 28.40 -25.92
C LYS A 404 4.70 27.98 -27.21
N MET A 405 3.44 28.36 -27.32
CA MET A 405 2.65 28.26 -28.53
C MET A 405 2.72 29.58 -29.32
N ALA A 406 2.02 29.69 -30.44
CA ALA A 406 1.85 30.91 -31.22
C ALA A 406 1.29 32.09 -30.41
N THR A 407 0.65 31.82 -29.28
CA THR A 407 0.26 32.77 -28.24
C THR A 407 1.00 32.40 -26.98
N ASN A 408 1.90 33.27 -26.49
CA ASN A 408 2.56 33.10 -25.19
C ASN A 408 1.51 33.23 -24.07
N ASP A 409 0.71 32.21 -23.86
CA ASP A 409 -0.33 32.21 -22.85
C ASP A 409 0.24 31.67 -21.51
N GLN A 410 -0.01 32.39 -20.45
CA GLN A 410 0.37 32.03 -19.08
C GLN A 410 -0.90 31.89 -18.26
N GLN A 411 -1.15 30.68 -17.79
CA GLN A 411 -2.22 30.41 -16.85
C GLN A 411 -1.63 30.27 -15.45
N SER A 412 -2.24 30.92 -14.48
CA SER A 412 -1.86 30.83 -13.08
C SER A 412 -3.10 30.89 -12.21
N ASN A 413 -3.15 30.03 -11.21
CA ASN A 413 -4.17 30.09 -10.18
C ASN A 413 -3.60 29.80 -8.80
N HIS A 414 -4.27 30.30 -7.78
CA HIS A 414 -4.05 29.97 -6.39
C HIS A 414 -5.32 29.32 -5.85
N GLN A 415 -5.18 28.14 -5.30
CA GLN A 415 -6.28 27.34 -4.77
C GLN A 415 -6.10 27.17 -3.28
N VAL A 416 -7.15 27.40 -2.51
CA VAL A 416 -7.22 27.09 -1.09
C VAL A 416 -8.42 26.19 -0.85
N LEU A 417 -8.18 25.08 -0.22
CA LEU A 417 -9.20 24.13 0.20
C LEU A 417 -9.10 23.89 1.70
N ASP A 418 -10.23 24.09 2.37
CA ASP A 418 -10.43 23.76 3.78
C ASP A 418 -11.48 22.65 3.89
N ASP A 419 -11.11 21.52 4.48
CA ASP A 419 -12.02 20.40 4.71
C ASP A 419 -12.02 20.02 6.20
N ASN A 420 -13.21 20.12 6.81
CA ASN A 420 -13.44 19.80 8.22
C ASN A 420 -14.40 18.64 8.31
N VAL A 421 -14.00 17.54 8.94
CA VAL A 421 -14.87 16.39 9.16
C VAL A 421 -14.94 16.05 10.64
N SER A 422 -16.15 16.03 11.16
CA SER A 422 -16.48 15.62 12.52
C SER A 422 -17.28 14.31 12.47
N ALA A 423 -16.92 13.36 13.28
CA ALA A 423 -17.62 12.08 13.34
C ALA A 423 -17.79 11.61 14.78
N ALA A 424 -18.96 10.97 15.04
CA ALA A 424 -19.23 10.26 16.28
C ALA A 424 -19.74 8.86 15.96
N TYR A 425 -19.43 7.88 16.81
CA TYR A 425 -19.88 6.51 16.62
C TYR A 425 -20.20 5.83 17.93
N LEU A 426 -21.07 4.82 17.82
CA LEU A 426 -21.42 3.90 18.90
C LEU A 426 -21.51 2.50 18.32
N THR A 427 -20.90 1.53 19.00
CA THR A 427 -21.01 0.11 18.70
C THR A 427 -21.35 -0.65 19.98
N LEU A 428 -22.40 -1.45 19.94
CA LEU A 428 -22.80 -2.35 21.01
C LEU A 428 -22.51 -3.79 20.59
N GLN A 429 -21.99 -4.59 21.50
CA GLN A 429 -21.64 -5.98 21.21
C GLN A 429 -21.98 -6.88 22.41
N ARG A 430 -22.35 -8.12 22.11
CA ARG A 430 -22.64 -9.11 23.14
C ARG A 430 -22.26 -10.51 22.68
N SER A 431 -21.74 -11.29 23.64
CA SER A 431 -21.47 -12.72 23.46
C SER A 431 -22.45 -13.56 24.26
N TRP A 432 -23.04 -14.54 23.60
CA TRP A 432 -23.80 -15.66 24.21
C TRP A 432 -23.03 -16.94 23.91
N LYS A 433 -23.02 -17.92 24.74
CA LYS A 433 -22.31 -19.21 24.52
C LYS A 433 -21.54 -19.34 23.18
N ASN A 434 -22.27 -19.54 22.09
CA ASN A 434 -21.74 -19.83 20.75
C ASN A 434 -22.00 -18.70 19.74
N VAL A 435 -22.66 -17.62 20.15
CA VAL A 435 -23.02 -16.49 19.28
C VAL A 435 -22.38 -15.22 19.81
N TRP A 436 -21.76 -14.48 18.94
CA TRP A 436 -21.37 -13.11 19.18
C TRP A 436 -22.08 -12.21 18.16
N ALA A 437 -22.61 -11.09 18.62
CA ALA A 437 -23.29 -10.13 17.78
C ALA A 437 -22.83 -8.70 18.10
N SER A 438 -22.79 -7.85 17.11
CA SER A 438 -22.59 -6.42 17.26
C SER A 438 -23.50 -5.62 16.33
N ILE A 439 -23.85 -4.43 16.77
CA ILE A 439 -24.56 -3.42 15.98
C ILE A 439 -23.90 -2.07 16.26
N GLY A 440 -23.69 -1.28 15.24
CA GLY A 440 -23.05 0.03 15.36
C GLY A 440 -23.57 1.01 14.34
N GLY A 441 -23.30 2.28 14.60
CA GLY A 441 -23.54 3.36 13.67
C GLY A 441 -22.49 4.45 13.86
N ARG A 442 -22.12 5.06 12.75
CA ARG A 442 -21.25 6.23 12.70
C ARG A 442 -21.98 7.34 11.97
N TYR A 443 -21.94 8.52 12.54
CA TYR A 443 -22.44 9.76 11.92
C TYR A 443 -21.26 10.63 11.60
N GLU A 444 -21.16 11.12 10.35
CA GLU A 444 -20.16 12.06 9.90
C GLU A 444 -20.81 13.33 9.37
N TYR A 445 -20.24 14.46 9.74
CA TYR A 445 -20.53 15.77 9.18
C TYR A 445 -19.26 16.32 8.55
N SER A 446 -19.31 16.70 7.27
CA SER A 446 -18.19 17.34 6.58
C SER A 446 -18.57 18.72 6.04
N ASP A 447 -17.62 19.66 6.16
CA ASP A 447 -17.70 21.03 5.66
C ASP A 447 -16.45 21.28 4.81
N THR A 448 -16.62 21.30 3.48
CA THR A 448 -15.53 21.51 2.51
C THR A 448 -15.71 22.86 1.84
N LYS A 449 -14.70 23.72 1.86
CA LYS A 449 -14.66 25.03 1.21
C LYS A 449 -13.51 25.05 0.20
N ILE A 450 -13.81 25.56 -0.99
CA ILE A 450 -12.87 25.67 -2.10
C ILE A 450 -12.86 27.12 -2.57
N ASN A 451 -11.70 27.75 -2.57
CA ASN A 451 -11.47 29.07 -3.14
C ASN A 451 -10.40 28.94 -4.22
N ILE A 452 -10.67 29.45 -5.42
CA ILE A 452 -9.74 29.46 -6.55
C ILE A 452 -9.66 30.87 -7.09
N ASP A 453 -8.49 31.46 -7.01
CA ASP A 453 -8.20 32.77 -7.55
C ASP A 453 -7.33 32.64 -8.81
N THR A 454 -7.84 33.11 -9.94
CA THR A 454 -7.10 33.25 -11.20
C THR A 454 -6.80 34.72 -11.45
N LYS A 455 -5.98 35.03 -12.44
CA LYS A 455 -5.67 36.44 -12.81
C LYS A 455 -6.94 37.27 -13.13
N SER A 456 -8.00 36.64 -13.60
CA SER A 456 -9.22 37.32 -14.09
C SER A 456 -10.46 37.04 -13.27
N ASN A 457 -10.55 35.92 -12.57
CA ASN A 457 -11.73 35.46 -11.88
C ASN A 457 -11.41 34.82 -10.53
N SER A 458 -12.37 34.91 -9.59
CA SER A 458 -12.38 34.15 -8.34
C SER A 458 -13.56 33.20 -8.33
N TYR A 459 -13.35 31.94 -8.01
CA TYR A 459 -14.39 30.94 -7.86
C TYR A 459 -14.43 30.47 -6.39
N LYS A 460 -15.62 30.41 -5.83
CA LYS A 460 -15.83 29.94 -4.45
C LYS A 460 -16.93 28.89 -4.42
N ALA A 461 -16.67 27.78 -3.78
CA ALA A 461 -17.64 26.73 -3.53
C ALA A 461 -17.58 26.29 -2.06
N ALA A 462 -18.75 25.96 -1.51
CA ALA A 462 -18.86 25.35 -0.20
C ALA A 462 -19.81 24.16 -0.29
N ARG A 463 -19.46 23.11 0.43
CA ARG A 463 -20.25 21.87 0.44
C ARG A 463 -20.34 21.33 1.85
N HIS A 464 -21.55 20.95 2.24
CA HIS A 464 -21.82 20.28 3.51
C HIS A 464 -22.44 18.90 3.24
N THR A 465 -21.98 17.88 3.94
CA THR A 465 -22.60 16.54 3.90
C THR A 465 -22.83 16.01 5.30
N SER A 466 -23.88 15.22 5.44
CA SER A 466 -24.25 14.52 6.68
C SER A 466 -24.53 13.08 6.35
N ASP A 467 -23.73 12.17 6.89
CA ASP A 467 -23.70 10.79 6.48
C ASP A 467 -23.90 9.85 7.69
N PHE A 468 -24.86 8.95 7.58
CA PHE A 468 -25.04 7.88 8.57
C PHE A 468 -24.60 6.53 8.00
N LEU A 469 -23.70 5.88 8.69
CA LEU A 469 -22.99 4.66 8.26
C LEU A 469 -23.24 3.54 9.28
N PRO A 470 -24.30 2.74 9.08
CA PRO A 470 -24.64 1.62 9.96
C PRO A 470 -23.74 0.40 9.69
N SER A 471 -23.60 -0.43 10.73
CA SER A 471 -22.93 -1.73 10.65
C SER A 471 -23.58 -2.74 11.57
N ALA A 472 -23.59 -4.01 11.17
CA ALA A 472 -24.06 -5.12 11.98
C ALA A 472 -23.25 -6.39 11.69
N SER A 473 -23.02 -7.19 12.72
CA SER A 473 -22.28 -8.44 12.58
C SER A 473 -22.84 -9.50 13.51
N VAL A 474 -22.95 -10.73 12.99
CA VAL A 474 -23.32 -11.91 13.77
C VAL A 474 -22.34 -13.03 13.47
N ILE A 475 -21.80 -13.64 14.51
CA ILE A 475 -20.86 -14.75 14.42
C ILE A 475 -21.42 -15.91 15.26
N TRP A 476 -21.62 -17.06 14.62
CA TRP A 476 -22.09 -18.27 15.25
C TRP A 476 -21.03 -19.38 15.14
N THR A 477 -20.64 -19.93 16.28
CA THR A 477 -19.64 -21.01 16.39
C THR A 477 -20.28 -22.23 17.04
N PRO A 478 -21.06 -23.04 16.28
CA PRO A 478 -21.84 -24.16 16.87
C PRO A 478 -20.95 -25.23 17.51
N LYS A 479 -19.74 -25.43 16.98
CA LYS A 479 -18.72 -26.34 17.50
C LYS A 479 -17.31 -25.86 17.12
N GLN A 480 -16.33 -26.38 17.83
CA GLN A 480 -14.93 -26.08 17.54
C GLN A 480 -14.58 -26.40 16.06
N GLY A 481 -13.97 -25.44 15.39
CA GLY A 481 -13.57 -25.55 13.99
C GLY A 481 -14.68 -25.33 12.95
N LEU A 482 -15.92 -25.03 13.36
CA LEU A 482 -17.00 -24.61 12.45
C LEU A 482 -17.56 -23.26 12.89
N ARG A 483 -17.58 -22.30 11.99
CA ARG A 483 -18.00 -20.93 12.26
C ARG A 483 -18.73 -20.33 11.07
N PHE A 484 -19.84 -19.68 11.34
CA PHE A 484 -20.62 -18.89 10.38
C PHE A 484 -20.59 -17.43 10.80
N GLN A 485 -20.47 -16.53 9.83
CA GLN A 485 -20.42 -15.10 10.04
C GLN A 485 -21.28 -14.41 8.99
N ALA A 486 -22.07 -13.46 9.44
CA ALA A 486 -22.84 -12.55 8.59
C ALA A 486 -22.54 -11.11 9.00
N HIS A 487 -22.25 -10.27 8.03
CA HIS A 487 -21.91 -8.87 8.26
C HIS A 487 -22.63 -7.98 7.26
N TYR A 488 -22.98 -6.80 7.72
CA TYR A 488 -23.45 -5.67 6.92
C TYR A 488 -22.70 -4.43 7.34
N ASN A 489 -22.23 -3.66 6.37
CA ASN A 489 -21.70 -2.32 6.60
C ASN A 489 -21.98 -1.41 5.41
N ARG A 490 -22.21 -0.12 5.72
CA ARG A 490 -22.22 0.95 4.74
C ARG A 490 -20.94 1.75 4.85
N SER A 491 -20.27 1.97 3.72
CA SER A 491 -19.09 2.82 3.61
C SER A 491 -19.34 3.99 2.67
N ILE A 492 -18.53 5.04 2.80
CA ILE A 492 -18.59 6.24 1.95
C ILE A 492 -17.26 6.39 1.21
N GLN A 493 -17.35 6.74 -0.08
CA GLN A 493 -16.24 7.16 -0.91
C GLN A 493 -16.35 8.64 -1.19
N ARG A 494 -15.36 9.41 -0.75
CA ARG A 494 -15.20 10.83 -1.11
C ARG A 494 -14.14 10.99 -2.18
N GLN A 495 -14.34 11.90 -3.10
CA GLN A 495 -13.35 12.25 -4.11
C GLN A 495 -12.15 12.95 -3.45
N GLY A 496 -10.95 12.71 -4.00
CA GLY A 496 -9.76 13.50 -3.66
C GLY A 496 -9.95 14.98 -4.03
N TYR A 497 -9.29 15.85 -3.30
CA TYR A 497 -9.47 17.30 -3.40
C TYR A 497 -9.24 17.86 -4.81
N MET A 498 -8.23 17.37 -5.52
CA MET A 498 -7.95 17.77 -6.91
C MET A 498 -9.09 17.42 -7.87
N GLY A 499 -9.85 16.36 -7.60
CA GLY A 499 -11.01 15.96 -8.38
C GLY A 499 -12.23 16.91 -8.25
N LEU A 500 -12.21 17.81 -7.26
CA LEU A 500 -13.27 18.79 -7.04
C LEU A 500 -12.98 20.16 -7.68
N VAL A 501 -11.77 20.36 -8.21
CA VAL A 501 -11.31 21.66 -8.72
C VAL A 501 -11.62 21.78 -10.21
N PRO A 502 -12.51 22.69 -10.65
CA PRO A 502 -12.93 22.84 -12.05
C PRO A 502 -11.89 23.62 -12.86
N PHE A 503 -10.68 23.08 -12.90
CA PHE A 503 -9.57 23.70 -13.62
C PHE A 503 -8.96 22.69 -14.58
N SER A 504 -8.77 23.11 -15.85
CA SER A 504 -8.19 22.25 -16.89
C SER A 504 -6.68 22.30 -16.87
N VAL A 505 -6.06 21.13 -16.72
CA VAL A 505 -4.61 20.93 -16.77
C VAL A 505 -4.29 20.13 -18.02
N TYR A 506 -3.68 20.76 -19.02
CA TYR A 506 -3.26 20.09 -20.25
C TYR A 506 -2.06 19.18 -19.98
N LYS A 507 -2.15 17.93 -20.38
CA LYS A 507 -1.05 16.95 -20.37
C LYS A 507 -0.20 17.06 -21.64
N ASP A 508 -0.88 17.31 -22.74
CA ASP A 508 -0.32 17.48 -24.08
C ASP A 508 -1.35 18.22 -24.97
N SER A 509 -1.07 18.31 -26.28
CA SER A 509 -1.94 18.99 -27.23
C SER A 509 -3.28 18.27 -27.49
N LEU A 510 -3.42 17.00 -27.11
CA LEU A 510 -4.61 16.17 -27.36
C LEU A 510 -5.38 15.81 -26.08
N SER A 511 -4.85 16.12 -24.90
CA SER A 511 -5.46 15.69 -23.65
C SER A 511 -5.31 16.69 -22.51
N TYR A 512 -6.37 16.79 -21.68
CA TYR A 512 -6.33 17.53 -20.42
C TYR A 512 -7.11 16.81 -19.31
N THR A 513 -6.77 17.12 -18.06
CA THR A 513 -7.55 16.71 -16.89
C THR A 513 -8.33 17.88 -16.34
N SER A 514 -9.51 17.63 -15.79
CA SER A 514 -10.32 18.62 -15.08
C SER A 514 -11.00 17.98 -13.88
N GLY A 515 -11.22 18.76 -12.83
CA GLY A 515 -12.06 18.32 -11.72
C GLY A 515 -13.53 18.63 -11.96
N ASN A 516 -14.40 18.13 -11.08
CA ASN A 516 -15.85 18.28 -11.13
C ASN A 516 -16.40 18.66 -9.76
N THR A 517 -16.84 19.90 -9.61
CA THR A 517 -17.43 20.42 -8.37
C THR A 517 -18.78 19.79 -8.01
N GLN A 518 -19.45 19.16 -8.98
CA GLN A 518 -20.78 18.55 -8.81
C GLN A 518 -20.72 17.12 -8.27
N LEU A 519 -19.53 16.57 -8.03
CA LEU A 519 -19.38 15.19 -7.55
C LEU A 519 -20.09 14.99 -6.22
N LEU A 520 -20.92 13.97 -6.16
CA LEU A 520 -21.55 13.49 -4.94
C LEU A 520 -20.70 12.37 -4.30
N PRO A 521 -20.73 12.20 -2.98
CA PRO A 521 -20.12 11.02 -2.37
C PRO A 521 -20.76 9.73 -2.90
N GLY A 522 -19.92 8.71 -3.10
CA GLY A 522 -20.40 7.35 -3.38
C GLY A 522 -20.65 6.58 -2.10
N TYR A 523 -21.68 5.74 -2.06
CA TYR A 523 -21.99 4.89 -0.92
C TYR A 523 -22.00 3.44 -1.34
N THR A 524 -21.36 2.58 -0.55
CA THR A 524 -21.34 1.13 -0.78
C THR A 524 -21.94 0.40 0.40
N ASP A 525 -23.06 -0.28 0.16
CA ASP A 525 -23.66 -1.24 1.07
C ASP A 525 -23.09 -2.63 0.81
N THR A 526 -22.42 -3.21 1.79
CA THR A 526 -21.77 -4.52 1.66
C THR A 526 -22.40 -5.54 2.60
N TYR A 527 -22.83 -6.66 2.05
CA TYR A 527 -23.35 -7.82 2.74
C TYR A 527 -22.37 -8.98 2.56
N SER A 528 -21.81 -9.47 3.65
CA SER A 528 -20.80 -10.53 3.63
C SER A 528 -21.25 -11.74 4.44
N PHE A 529 -21.06 -12.92 3.88
CA PHE A 529 -21.30 -14.18 4.55
C PHE A 529 -20.06 -15.06 4.45
N TYR A 530 -19.57 -15.55 5.60
CA TYR A 530 -18.40 -16.44 5.64
C TYR A 530 -18.72 -17.71 6.42
N THR A 531 -18.22 -18.83 5.91
CA THR A 531 -18.21 -20.11 6.61
C THR A 531 -16.78 -20.60 6.73
N THR A 532 -16.32 -20.81 7.94
CA THR A 532 -15.00 -21.40 8.20
C THR A 532 -15.19 -22.81 8.77
N TRP A 533 -14.63 -23.81 8.10
CA TRP A 533 -14.58 -25.17 8.57
C TRP A 533 -13.13 -25.66 8.62
N LYS A 534 -12.60 -25.80 9.85
CA LYS A 534 -11.19 -26.12 10.10
C LYS A 534 -10.26 -25.16 9.31
N SER A 535 -9.63 -25.67 8.26
CA SER A 535 -8.67 -24.96 7.42
C SER A 535 -9.28 -24.31 6.16
N LEU A 536 -10.56 -24.54 5.91
CA LEU A 536 -11.28 -24.03 4.73
C LEU A 536 -12.18 -22.85 5.15
N THR A 537 -12.08 -21.74 4.44
CA THR A 537 -13.01 -20.62 4.52
C THR A 537 -13.66 -20.41 3.18
N LEU A 538 -14.98 -20.40 3.16
CA LEU A 538 -15.79 -20.00 2.01
C LEU A 538 -16.44 -18.66 2.31
N GLY A 539 -16.49 -17.78 1.33
CA GLY A 539 -17.12 -16.47 1.47
C GLY A 539 -18.01 -16.12 0.28
N PHE A 540 -19.08 -15.42 0.58
CA PHE A 540 -19.94 -14.76 -0.38
C PHE A 540 -20.09 -13.30 0.03
N ILE A 541 -19.90 -12.38 -0.91
CA ILE A 541 -20.03 -10.94 -0.69
C ILE A 541 -20.90 -10.36 -1.79
N TYR A 542 -21.88 -9.58 -1.40
CA TYR A 542 -22.66 -8.73 -2.28
C TYR A 542 -22.42 -7.28 -1.91
N SER A 543 -22.06 -6.45 -2.90
CA SER A 543 -21.86 -5.02 -2.74
C SER A 543 -22.76 -4.26 -3.71
N HIS A 544 -23.47 -3.27 -3.19
CA HIS A 544 -24.27 -2.32 -3.97
C HIS A 544 -23.68 -0.92 -3.77
N THR A 545 -23.24 -0.28 -4.85
CA THR A 545 -22.66 1.07 -4.79
C THR A 545 -23.58 2.06 -5.51
N THR A 546 -23.93 3.14 -4.82
CA THR A 546 -24.66 4.27 -5.39
C THR A 546 -23.72 5.46 -5.59
N ASN A 547 -23.91 6.22 -6.67
CA ASN A 547 -23.07 7.37 -7.04
C ASN A 547 -21.58 6.99 -7.13
N GLU A 548 -21.26 5.82 -7.68
CA GLU A 548 -19.87 5.36 -7.78
C GLU A 548 -19.01 6.38 -8.52
N ILE A 549 -17.89 6.80 -7.93
CA ILE A 549 -16.99 7.79 -8.52
C ILE A 549 -15.95 7.08 -9.36
N SER A 550 -15.85 7.45 -10.64
CA SER A 550 -14.82 6.93 -11.55
C SER A 550 -14.23 8.06 -12.38
N ASN A 551 -12.92 8.02 -12.59
CA ASN A 551 -12.29 8.84 -13.61
C ASN A 551 -12.64 8.24 -14.97
N VAL A 552 -13.15 9.08 -15.86
CA VAL A 552 -13.49 8.73 -17.23
C VAL A 552 -12.81 9.67 -18.20
N THR A 553 -12.41 9.12 -19.34
CA THR A 553 -11.91 9.91 -20.47
C THR A 553 -12.94 9.92 -21.57
N TYR A 554 -13.27 11.11 -22.06
CA TYR A 554 -14.20 11.31 -23.16
C TYR A 554 -13.86 12.56 -23.93
N ASN A 555 -14.36 12.68 -25.15
CA ASN A 555 -14.26 13.91 -25.95
C ASN A 555 -15.51 14.77 -25.68
N PRO A 556 -15.37 15.92 -25.00
CA PRO A 556 -16.49 16.77 -24.63
C PRO A 556 -16.97 17.65 -25.79
N ASP A 557 -16.10 17.95 -26.77
CA ASP A 557 -16.41 18.78 -27.93
C ASP A 557 -16.15 17.99 -29.23
N GLN A 558 -17.23 17.61 -29.89
CA GLN A 558 -17.19 16.82 -31.13
C GLN A 558 -16.51 17.55 -32.32
N ASN A 559 -16.21 18.85 -32.19
CA ASN A 559 -15.47 19.60 -33.20
C ASN A 559 -13.95 19.50 -33.04
N THR A 560 -13.46 18.89 -31.96
CA THR A 560 -12.05 18.72 -31.65
C THR A 560 -11.68 17.26 -31.41
N ASP A 561 -10.40 16.94 -31.59
CA ASP A 561 -9.83 15.62 -31.28
C ASP A 561 -9.19 15.58 -29.87
N ILE A 562 -9.63 16.45 -28.97
CA ILE A 562 -9.10 16.58 -27.61
C ILE A 562 -9.98 15.79 -26.63
N VAL A 563 -9.35 15.01 -25.76
CA VAL A 563 -10.02 14.28 -24.69
C VAL A 563 -9.86 14.98 -23.35
N CYS A 564 -10.88 14.84 -22.53
CA CYS A 564 -10.90 15.26 -21.14
C CYS A 564 -10.96 14.04 -20.22
N GLU A 565 -10.03 13.96 -19.29
CA GLU A 565 -10.13 13.02 -18.17
C GLU A 565 -10.69 13.77 -16.96
N MET A 566 -11.82 13.30 -16.43
CA MET A 566 -12.42 13.89 -15.23
C MET A 566 -13.19 12.87 -14.39
N PRO A 567 -13.30 13.08 -13.06
CA PRO A 567 -14.13 12.24 -12.21
C PRO A 567 -15.61 12.56 -12.40
N LEU A 568 -16.41 11.50 -12.56
CA LEU A 568 -17.86 11.57 -12.65
C LEU A 568 -18.52 10.61 -11.68
N ASN A 569 -19.74 10.96 -11.22
CA ASN A 569 -20.61 9.99 -10.60
C ASN A 569 -21.23 9.10 -11.68
N MET A 570 -20.91 7.83 -11.61
CA MET A 570 -21.42 6.81 -12.50
C MET A 570 -22.76 6.27 -12.00
N ASN A 571 -23.42 5.47 -12.83
CA ASN A 571 -24.62 4.73 -12.42
C ASN A 571 -24.33 3.80 -11.24
N ASN A 572 -25.41 3.35 -10.57
CA ASN A 572 -25.29 2.35 -9.52
C ASN A 572 -24.65 1.06 -10.07
N SER A 573 -23.82 0.45 -9.26
CA SER A 573 -23.15 -0.80 -9.58
C SER A 573 -23.41 -1.88 -8.52
N ASP A 574 -23.52 -3.13 -8.97
CA ASP A 574 -23.59 -4.31 -8.11
C ASP A 574 -22.40 -5.22 -8.38
N SER A 575 -21.92 -5.86 -7.34
CA SER A 575 -20.85 -6.84 -7.42
C SER A 575 -21.14 -8.03 -6.52
N TYR A 576 -21.06 -9.24 -7.10
CA TYR A 576 -21.16 -10.50 -6.37
C TYR A 576 -19.79 -11.16 -6.40
N GLN A 577 -19.30 -11.55 -5.23
CA GLN A 577 -18.01 -12.23 -5.11
C GLN A 577 -18.17 -13.51 -4.29
N ILE A 578 -17.58 -14.58 -4.79
CA ILE A 578 -17.45 -15.85 -4.07
C ILE A 578 -15.99 -16.18 -3.99
N PHE A 579 -15.52 -16.61 -2.81
CA PHE A 579 -14.15 -17.06 -2.65
C PHE A 579 -14.03 -18.29 -1.77
N ALA A 580 -12.96 -19.04 -1.99
CA ALA A 580 -12.51 -20.14 -1.15
C ALA A 580 -11.05 -19.92 -0.76
N SER A 581 -10.75 -20.03 0.53
CA SER A 581 -9.39 -19.97 1.06
C SER A 581 -9.09 -21.21 1.85
N TYR A 582 -7.99 -21.88 1.56
CA TYR A 582 -7.55 -23.11 2.23
C TYR A 582 -6.11 -23.00 2.65
N ARG A 583 -5.78 -23.55 3.83
CA ARG A 583 -4.42 -23.59 4.36
C ARG A 583 -4.17 -24.86 5.16
N LYS A 584 -2.98 -25.43 5.04
CA LYS A 584 -2.60 -26.60 5.83
C LYS A 584 -1.10 -26.80 5.84
N SER A 585 -0.59 -27.31 6.97
CA SER A 585 0.78 -27.83 7.09
C SER A 585 0.77 -29.34 6.93
N PHE A 586 1.68 -29.84 6.11
CA PHE A 586 1.94 -31.25 5.85
C PHE A 586 3.39 -31.55 6.22
N GLY A 587 3.67 -31.81 7.49
CA GLY A 587 5.03 -31.94 7.99
C GLY A 587 5.84 -30.65 7.77
N LYS A 588 6.88 -30.72 6.93
CA LYS A 588 7.76 -29.61 6.55
C LYS A 588 7.18 -28.71 5.45
N LEU A 589 6.05 -29.08 4.86
CA LEU A 589 5.42 -28.34 3.79
C LEU A 589 4.24 -27.54 4.34
N PHE A 590 4.20 -26.24 4.06
CA PHE A 590 3.06 -25.39 4.32
C PHE A 590 2.44 -24.91 3.00
N PHE A 591 1.15 -25.07 2.88
CA PHE A 591 0.36 -24.60 1.76
C PHE A 591 -0.69 -23.60 2.23
N SER A 592 -0.84 -22.48 1.51
CA SER A 592 -2.03 -21.60 1.59
C SER A 592 -2.43 -21.17 0.19
N GLY A 593 -3.72 -21.19 -0.08
CA GLY A 593 -4.26 -20.77 -1.37
C GLY A 593 -5.62 -20.13 -1.23
N THR A 594 -5.91 -19.19 -2.13
CA THR A 594 -7.20 -18.53 -2.23
C THR A 594 -7.57 -18.44 -3.70
N ALA A 595 -8.82 -18.75 -4.01
CA ALA A 595 -9.43 -18.53 -5.30
C ALA A 595 -10.70 -17.72 -5.12
N SER A 596 -10.94 -16.76 -6.01
CA SER A 596 -12.15 -15.94 -6.00
C SER A 596 -12.73 -15.78 -7.39
N MET A 597 -14.04 -15.61 -7.42
CA MET A 597 -14.83 -15.33 -8.61
C MET A 597 -15.65 -14.07 -8.33
N GLN A 598 -15.61 -13.12 -9.23
CA GLN A 598 -16.37 -11.87 -9.15
C GLN A 598 -17.26 -11.70 -10.38
N ILE A 599 -18.48 -11.27 -10.15
CA ILE A 599 -19.50 -11.01 -11.16
C ILE A 599 -19.94 -9.56 -11.01
N PRO A 600 -19.44 -8.63 -11.82
CA PRO A 600 -19.91 -7.25 -11.82
C PRO A 600 -21.28 -7.14 -12.51
N ARG A 601 -22.03 -6.12 -12.11
CA ARG A 601 -23.27 -5.68 -12.76
C ARG A 601 -23.25 -4.18 -12.84
N PHE A 602 -22.89 -3.64 -14.01
CA PHE A 602 -22.81 -2.20 -14.24
C PHE A 602 -23.24 -1.86 -15.67
N SER A 603 -23.89 -0.73 -15.84
CA SER A 603 -24.28 -0.24 -17.16
C SER A 603 -23.65 1.13 -17.41
N TYR A 604 -23.06 1.29 -18.60
CA TYR A 604 -22.46 2.54 -19.05
C TYR A 604 -22.81 2.78 -20.52
N GLU A 605 -22.63 4.02 -20.98
CA GLU A 605 -22.86 4.39 -22.37
C GLU A 605 -21.55 4.36 -23.16
N TYR A 606 -21.61 3.76 -24.36
CA TYR A 606 -20.50 3.77 -25.32
C TYR A 606 -21.06 3.75 -26.74
N LEU A 607 -20.67 4.74 -27.57
CA LEU A 607 -21.14 4.94 -28.95
C LEU A 607 -22.68 5.00 -29.05
N GLY A 608 -23.32 5.74 -28.15
CA GLY A 608 -24.78 5.87 -28.09
C GLY A 608 -25.53 4.60 -27.71
N LYS A 609 -24.81 3.55 -27.28
CA LYS A 609 -25.38 2.25 -26.87
C LYS A 609 -25.16 2.00 -25.40
N LYS A 610 -26.18 1.45 -24.76
CA LYS A 610 -26.05 0.96 -23.37
C LYS A 610 -25.25 -0.34 -23.34
N CYS A 611 -24.02 -0.28 -22.83
CA CYS A 611 -23.14 -1.41 -22.58
C CYS A 611 -23.32 -1.95 -21.15
N LYS A 612 -22.97 -3.21 -20.94
CA LYS A 612 -23.04 -3.87 -19.62
C LYS A 612 -21.71 -4.55 -19.30
N ALA A 613 -21.13 -4.19 -18.17
CA ALA A 613 -20.06 -4.97 -17.54
C ALA A 613 -20.71 -6.09 -16.73
N SER A 614 -20.52 -7.33 -17.13
CA SER A 614 -21.17 -8.51 -16.52
C SER A 614 -20.34 -9.79 -16.62
N LYS A 615 -19.15 -9.72 -17.21
CA LYS A 615 -18.30 -10.91 -17.38
C LYS A 615 -17.70 -11.36 -16.06
N VAL A 616 -17.78 -12.65 -15.82
CA VAL A 616 -17.17 -13.27 -14.64
C VAL A 616 -15.65 -13.13 -14.71
N SER A 617 -15.05 -12.67 -13.63
CA SER A 617 -13.60 -12.67 -13.43
C SER A 617 -13.22 -13.65 -12.34
N CYS A 618 -12.06 -14.30 -12.52
CA CYS A 618 -11.47 -15.20 -11.54
C CYS A 618 -10.10 -14.68 -11.16
N SER A 619 -9.76 -14.76 -9.88
CA SER A 619 -8.42 -14.47 -9.39
C SER A 619 -8.03 -15.47 -8.30
N GLY A 620 -6.75 -15.61 -8.06
CA GLY A 620 -6.29 -16.47 -7.00
C GLY A 620 -4.80 -16.36 -6.75
N ASN A 621 -4.40 -16.86 -5.60
CA ASN A 621 -3.02 -17.02 -5.22
C ASN A 621 -2.79 -18.36 -4.54
N ALA A 622 -1.60 -18.92 -4.72
CA ALA A 622 -1.15 -20.13 -4.06
C ALA A 622 0.26 -19.90 -3.53
N ASN A 623 0.45 -20.14 -2.25
CA ASN A 623 1.74 -20.07 -1.56
C ASN A 623 2.14 -21.45 -1.09
N LEU A 624 3.38 -21.82 -1.32
CA LEU A 624 3.99 -23.04 -0.87
C LEU A 624 5.31 -22.69 -0.19
N SER A 625 5.48 -23.11 1.05
CA SER A 625 6.74 -22.97 1.79
C SER A 625 7.21 -24.33 2.26
N TYR A 626 8.46 -24.68 1.95
CA TYR A 626 9.10 -25.93 2.36
C TYR A 626 10.24 -25.64 3.32
N PHE A 627 10.11 -26.10 4.56
CA PHE A 627 11.11 -25.96 5.61
C PHE A 627 12.16 -27.08 5.46
N ILE A 628 13.22 -26.77 4.69
CA ILE A 628 14.32 -27.72 4.42
C ILE A 628 14.96 -28.14 5.75
N SER A 629 15.29 -27.13 6.58
CA SER A 629 15.81 -27.30 7.94
C SER A 629 15.25 -26.20 8.87
N SER A 630 15.76 -26.12 10.12
CA SER A 630 15.46 -25.00 11.03
C SER A 630 15.95 -23.65 10.49
N HIS A 631 16.97 -23.65 9.61
CA HIS A 631 17.64 -22.45 9.12
C HIS A 631 17.31 -22.12 7.67
N PHE A 632 16.84 -23.08 6.86
CA PHE A 632 16.62 -22.90 5.43
C PHE A 632 15.16 -23.14 5.05
N THR A 633 14.58 -22.20 4.34
CA THR A 633 13.21 -22.28 3.80
C THR A 633 13.22 -21.98 2.31
N ALA A 634 12.62 -22.85 1.51
CA ALA A 634 12.27 -22.55 0.12
C ALA A 634 10.80 -22.13 0.05
N PHE A 635 10.47 -21.11 -0.73
CA PHE A 635 9.10 -20.66 -0.89
C PHE A 635 8.79 -20.32 -2.34
N THR A 636 7.53 -20.45 -2.69
CA THR A 636 7.01 -19.99 -3.99
C THR A 636 5.61 -19.45 -3.83
N ASN A 637 5.31 -18.41 -4.59
CA ASN A 637 3.99 -17.80 -4.69
C ASN A 637 3.61 -17.69 -6.17
N PHE A 638 2.42 -18.13 -6.49
CA PHE A 638 1.81 -17.92 -7.80
C PHE A 638 0.49 -17.16 -7.61
N SER A 639 0.36 -16.02 -8.29
CA SER A 639 -0.88 -15.26 -8.35
C SER A 639 -1.34 -15.13 -9.79
N PHE A 640 -2.64 -15.21 -9.99
CA PHE A 640 -3.25 -14.99 -11.29
C PHE A 640 -4.52 -14.15 -11.16
N GLN A 641 -4.81 -13.41 -12.21
CA GLN A 641 -6.05 -12.69 -12.44
C GLN A 641 -6.47 -12.95 -13.87
N SER A 642 -7.70 -13.41 -14.06
CA SER A 642 -8.29 -13.52 -15.39
C SER A 642 -8.66 -12.15 -15.95
N TYR A 643 -9.21 -12.12 -17.16
CA TYR A 643 -9.91 -10.95 -17.66
C TYR A 643 -10.89 -10.41 -16.60
N ASN A 644 -10.86 -9.09 -16.37
CA ASN A 644 -11.68 -8.42 -15.36
C ASN A 644 -12.37 -7.20 -15.98
N GLU A 645 -13.69 -7.12 -15.80
CA GLU A 645 -14.49 -5.92 -16.11
C GLU A 645 -14.87 -5.23 -14.81
N ARG A 646 -14.59 -3.94 -14.70
CA ARG A 646 -15.08 -3.10 -13.61
C ARG A 646 -15.49 -1.76 -14.18
N LEU A 647 -16.76 -1.38 -14.00
CA LEU A 647 -17.34 -0.19 -14.61
C LEU A 647 -17.14 -0.20 -16.14
N ASN A 648 -16.54 0.85 -16.67
CA ASN A 648 -16.19 1.00 -18.09
C ASN A 648 -14.76 0.51 -18.42
N ARG A 649 -14.07 -0.11 -17.46
CA ARG A 649 -12.69 -0.57 -17.59
C ARG A 649 -12.63 -2.09 -17.79
N ILE A 650 -11.83 -2.50 -18.71
CA ILE A 650 -11.50 -3.89 -19.01
C ILE A 650 -10.00 -4.09 -18.74
N GLN A 651 -9.64 -5.03 -17.90
CA GLN A 651 -8.27 -5.44 -17.63
C GLN A 651 -8.03 -6.83 -18.21
N LYS A 652 -6.95 -7.00 -18.98
CA LYS A 652 -6.55 -8.31 -19.50
C LYS A 652 -5.98 -9.21 -18.40
N ALA A 653 -5.93 -10.50 -18.68
CA ALA A 653 -5.37 -11.47 -17.76
C ALA A 653 -3.88 -11.19 -17.47
N ALA A 654 -3.50 -11.36 -16.21
CA ALA A 654 -2.13 -11.25 -15.75
C ALA A 654 -1.82 -12.34 -14.73
N ASN A 655 -0.56 -12.75 -14.65
CA ASN A 655 -0.10 -13.63 -13.59
C ASN A 655 1.32 -13.27 -13.16
N ASN A 656 1.63 -13.56 -11.90
CA ASN A 656 2.95 -13.38 -11.35
C ASN A 656 3.38 -14.65 -10.63
N TRP A 657 4.53 -15.16 -11.00
CA TRP A 657 5.16 -16.29 -10.30
C TRP A 657 6.44 -15.80 -9.65
N MET A 658 6.52 -15.98 -8.34
CA MET A 658 7.66 -15.64 -7.51
C MET A 658 8.17 -16.89 -6.80
N ALA A 659 9.48 -17.07 -6.69
CA ALA A 659 10.10 -18.13 -5.91
C ALA A 659 11.36 -17.62 -5.23
N GLY A 660 11.72 -18.22 -4.11
CA GLY A 660 12.88 -17.78 -3.36
C GLY A 660 13.38 -18.78 -2.33
N LEU A 661 14.56 -18.45 -1.80
CA LEU A 661 15.22 -19.15 -0.72
C LEU A 661 15.52 -18.18 0.40
N GLN A 662 15.31 -18.62 1.62
CA GLN A 662 15.64 -17.86 2.82
C GLN A 662 16.52 -18.70 3.75
N ALA A 663 17.54 -18.05 4.31
CA ALA A 663 18.42 -18.59 5.33
C ALA A 663 18.35 -17.72 6.58
N ASN A 664 18.13 -18.33 7.75
CA ASN A 664 18.25 -17.69 9.06
C ASN A 664 19.43 -18.30 9.79
N LEU A 665 20.46 -17.53 10.02
CA LEU A 665 21.78 -17.93 10.50
C LEU A 665 22.13 -17.19 11.79
N LEU A 666 23.17 -17.63 12.50
CA LEU A 666 23.66 -16.97 13.70
C LEU A 666 22.56 -16.81 14.78
N ASP A 667 21.88 -17.90 15.12
CA ASP A 667 20.76 -17.90 16.07
C ASP A 667 19.67 -16.88 15.72
N ASP A 668 19.26 -16.85 14.45
CA ASP A 668 18.29 -15.93 13.85
C ASP A 668 18.74 -14.43 13.82
N CYS A 669 19.99 -14.13 14.19
CA CYS A 669 20.52 -12.76 14.09
C CYS A 669 20.76 -12.32 12.65
N LEU A 670 21.06 -13.23 11.74
CA LEU A 670 21.27 -12.95 10.31
C LEU A 670 20.21 -13.66 9.47
N SER A 671 19.46 -12.88 8.70
CA SER A 671 18.52 -13.41 7.70
C SER A 671 18.94 -12.97 6.30
N ILE A 672 19.01 -13.93 5.38
CA ILE A 672 19.35 -13.73 3.98
C ILE A 672 18.18 -14.28 3.16
N SER A 673 17.65 -13.50 2.23
CA SER A 673 16.60 -13.95 1.31
C SER A 673 16.94 -13.61 -0.13
N LEU A 674 16.88 -14.61 -1.00
CA LEU A 674 17.01 -14.47 -2.45
C LEU A 674 15.65 -14.75 -3.08
N THR A 675 15.11 -13.79 -3.83
CA THR A 675 13.79 -13.90 -4.43
C THR A 675 13.82 -13.58 -5.93
N PHE A 676 13.19 -14.42 -6.73
CA PHE A 676 12.96 -14.25 -8.16
C PHE A 676 11.50 -13.84 -8.35
N THR A 677 11.26 -12.73 -9.04
CA THR A 677 9.91 -12.19 -9.28
C THR A 677 9.60 -12.20 -10.78
N ASP A 678 8.32 -12.41 -11.12
CA ASP A 678 7.81 -12.49 -12.49
C ASP A 678 8.59 -13.47 -13.38
N ILE A 679 8.75 -14.70 -12.88
CA ILE A 679 9.53 -15.78 -13.54
C ILE A 679 8.98 -16.06 -14.95
N LEU A 680 7.66 -16.03 -15.12
CA LEU A 680 6.99 -16.27 -16.40
C LEU A 680 6.94 -15.04 -17.34
N HIS A 681 7.35 -13.86 -16.86
CA HIS A 681 7.25 -12.57 -17.57
C HIS A 681 5.81 -12.26 -18.05
N LYS A 682 4.83 -12.47 -17.17
CA LYS A 682 3.40 -12.30 -17.44
C LYS A 682 2.69 -11.37 -16.44
N ALA A 683 3.46 -10.66 -15.59
CA ALA A 683 2.93 -9.72 -14.60
C ALA A 683 2.57 -8.36 -15.23
N ASN A 684 1.84 -8.36 -16.35
CA ASN A 684 1.44 -7.17 -17.10
C ASN A 684 0.06 -6.69 -16.63
N TYR A 685 -0.02 -6.09 -15.45
CA TYR A 685 -1.27 -5.60 -14.87
C TYR A 685 -1.80 -4.32 -15.53
N ASN A 686 -0.99 -3.62 -16.34
CA ASN A 686 -1.35 -2.38 -17.04
C ASN A 686 -1.97 -2.62 -18.44
N ASN A 687 -2.35 -3.83 -18.78
CA ASN A 687 -3.07 -4.07 -20.02
C ASN A 687 -4.56 -3.74 -19.81
N LEU A 688 -4.94 -2.50 -20.14
CA LEU A 688 -6.23 -1.90 -19.83
C LEU A 688 -6.92 -1.42 -21.12
N ASP A 689 -8.26 -1.40 -21.11
CA ASP A 689 -9.12 -0.86 -22.18
C ASP A 689 -10.26 -0.12 -21.48
N TYR A 690 -10.43 1.17 -21.72
CA TYR A 690 -11.48 2.01 -21.18
C TYR A 690 -12.43 2.42 -22.27
N ARG A 691 -13.73 2.47 -21.98
CA ARG A 691 -14.77 2.84 -22.94
C ARG A 691 -15.79 3.73 -22.26
N TYR A 692 -15.98 4.92 -22.79
CA TYR A 692 -16.98 5.82 -22.29
C TYR A 692 -17.44 6.80 -23.37
N MET A 693 -18.74 6.99 -23.50
CA MET A 693 -19.38 7.86 -24.51
C MET A 693 -18.86 7.59 -25.93
N ASN A 694 -18.12 8.51 -26.52
CA ASN A 694 -17.55 8.40 -27.88
C ASN A 694 -16.06 8.02 -27.88
N THR A 695 -15.48 7.74 -26.71
CA THR A 695 -14.04 7.54 -26.55
C THR A 695 -13.71 6.12 -26.11
N ARG A 696 -12.61 5.60 -26.65
CA ARG A 696 -11.98 4.36 -26.20
C ARG A 696 -10.49 4.58 -26.05
N GLU A 697 -9.95 4.24 -24.91
CA GLU A 697 -8.52 4.27 -24.61
C GLU A 697 -8.01 2.89 -24.24
N GLY A 698 -6.76 2.62 -24.53
CA GLY A 698 -6.13 1.39 -24.08
C GLY A 698 -4.65 1.55 -23.82
N THR A 699 -4.18 0.78 -22.84
CA THR A 699 -2.77 0.68 -22.46
C THR A 699 -2.32 -0.76 -22.61
N TYR A 700 -1.21 -0.97 -23.29
CA TYR A 700 -0.59 -2.28 -23.46
C TYR A 700 0.92 -2.16 -23.24
N GLY A 701 1.54 -3.13 -22.60
CA GLY A 701 2.98 -3.07 -22.47
C GLY A 701 3.57 -4.00 -21.42
N SER A 702 4.86 -3.88 -21.24
CA SER A 702 5.61 -4.65 -20.25
C SER A 702 6.03 -3.77 -19.09
N ASN A 703 5.51 -4.08 -17.91
CA ASN A 703 5.98 -3.49 -16.65
C ASN A 703 7.35 -4.07 -16.30
N ASP A 704 8.18 -3.26 -15.66
CA ASP A 704 9.48 -3.68 -15.14
C ASP A 704 9.36 -4.47 -13.84
N MET A 705 8.65 -5.62 -13.90
CA MET A 705 8.34 -6.47 -12.75
C MET A 705 9.34 -7.60 -12.54
N ARG A 706 9.97 -8.07 -13.65
CA ARG A 706 10.88 -9.20 -13.62
C ARG A 706 12.21 -8.82 -12.99
N GLY A 707 12.60 -9.51 -11.91
CA GLY A 707 13.85 -9.19 -11.23
C GLY A 707 14.30 -10.22 -10.21
N ILE A 708 15.45 -9.96 -9.65
CA ILE A 708 16.06 -10.72 -8.57
C ILE A 708 16.26 -9.77 -7.41
N SER A 709 15.79 -10.14 -6.22
CA SER A 709 15.97 -9.36 -5.00
C SER A 709 16.83 -10.14 -4.01
N LEU A 710 17.86 -9.47 -3.46
CA LEU A 710 18.66 -9.95 -2.36
C LEU A 710 18.36 -9.09 -1.14
N SER A 711 17.82 -9.70 -0.08
CA SER A 711 17.56 -9.05 1.19
C SER A 711 18.50 -9.58 2.26
N LEU A 712 19.11 -8.66 3.00
CA LEU A 712 19.96 -8.94 4.16
C LEU A 712 19.38 -8.24 5.37
N SER A 713 19.28 -8.95 6.49
CA SER A 713 18.81 -8.39 7.75
C SER A 713 19.70 -8.91 8.86
N TYR A 714 20.31 -8.01 9.65
CA TYR A 714 21.22 -8.36 10.72
C TYR A 714 20.86 -7.62 12.01
N SER A 715 20.70 -8.36 13.10
CA SER A 715 20.42 -7.83 14.44
C SER A 715 21.68 -7.88 15.30
N LEU A 716 22.13 -6.71 15.73
CA LEU A 716 23.25 -6.55 16.66
C LEU A 716 22.71 -6.24 18.06
N PHE A 717 23.44 -6.66 19.09
CA PHE A 717 23.16 -6.31 20.48
C PHE A 717 21.75 -6.68 20.99
N ASN A 718 21.11 -7.68 20.43
CA ASN A 718 19.82 -8.16 20.95
C ASN A 718 20.02 -8.90 22.31
N GLN A 719 20.85 -8.34 23.19
CA GLN A 719 21.17 -8.89 24.51
C GLN A 719 20.40 -8.12 25.57
N ASN A 720 19.87 -8.85 26.53
CA ASN A 720 19.30 -8.27 27.74
C ASN A 720 20.41 -7.52 28.49
N LEU A 721 20.21 -6.25 28.79
CA LEU A 721 21.08 -5.54 29.73
C LEU A 721 20.98 -6.31 31.04
N LYS A 722 22.11 -6.87 31.51
CA LYS A 722 22.19 -7.52 32.81
C LYS A 722 21.99 -6.45 33.88
N VAL A 723 20.74 -6.22 34.27
CA VAL A 723 20.46 -5.47 35.50
C VAL A 723 20.86 -6.39 36.66
N LYS A 724 21.78 -5.97 37.52
CA LYS A 724 21.97 -6.56 38.85
C LYS A 724 20.72 -6.28 39.69
N GLY A 725 19.61 -6.97 39.39
CA GLY A 725 18.40 -6.99 40.14
C GLY A 725 18.29 -8.32 40.91
N SER A 726 17.89 -8.23 42.14
CA SER A 726 17.80 -9.39 43.03
C SER A 726 16.88 -10.48 42.43
N ARG A 727 17.24 -11.73 42.64
CA ARG A 727 16.57 -12.96 42.20
C ARG A 727 15.10 -13.08 42.64
N ASN A 728 14.61 -12.18 43.48
CA ASN A 728 13.25 -12.24 44.08
C ASN A 728 12.14 -11.67 43.20
N ASP A 729 12.44 -10.83 42.21
CA ASP A 729 11.40 -10.19 41.40
C ASP A 729 10.77 -11.13 40.37
N GLN A 730 11.48 -12.15 39.94
CA GLN A 730 11.00 -13.12 38.96
C GLN A 730 10.01 -14.13 39.57
N GLU A 731 10.16 -14.44 40.85
CA GLU A 731 9.24 -15.32 41.58
C GLU A 731 7.90 -14.64 41.89
N VAL A 732 7.91 -13.33 42.14
CA VAL A 732 6.71 -12.53 42.35
C VAL A 732 5.91 -12.36 41.06
N ILE A 733 6.60 -12.15 39.93
CA ILE A 733 5.96 -12.03 38.59
C ILE A 733 5.29 -13.35 38.18
N ASN A 734 5.91 -14.49 38.48
CA ASN A 734 5.32 -15.80 38.17
C ASN A 734 4.12 -16.21 39.05
N ARG A 735 3.90 -15.51 40.15
CA ARG A 735 2.74 -15.74 41.03
C ARG A 735 1.55 -14.84 40.73
N THR A 736 1.70 -13.85 39.85
CA THR A 736 0.64 -12.89 39.47
C THR A 736 0.07 -13.15 38.07
N MET A 737 0.49 -14.22 37.40
CA MET A 737 -0.09 -14.69 36.12
C MET A 737 -1.10 -15.80 36.32
#